data_9aa36ea74ee9cbdb53dd078855851ee4
#
_entry.id   9aa36ea74ee9cbdb53dd078855851ee4
#
_cell.length_a   1.000
_cell.length_b   1.000
_cell.length_c   1.000
_cell.angle_alpha   90.00
_cell.angle_beta   90.00
_cell.angle_gamma   90.00
#
_symmetry.space_group_name_H-M   'P 1'
#
loop_
_entity.id
_entity.type
_entity.pdbx_description
1 polymer ?
#
loop_
_entity_poly.entity_id
_entity_poly.type
_entity_poly.pdbx_seq_one_letter_code
_entity_poly.pdbx_strand_id
1 'polypeptide(L)'
;MPFSLYSPQPILFFMTPDVDLLTPLRRYWGYSTFRPLQERIVRSLLAGRDTCVVMPTGGGKSLCYQLPAVVSEGTAVVISPLIALMQDQATQLAQMGIPAAVLNSTMSEAEQAKVMSQAREGAYRLLYVSPERVARGDTIGWLQNVPVTFFAIDEAHCISEWGHEFRPEYRQLSKLRSKFPDRPIAAFTASATKHVRHDILAQLQLRNPDKYIASFYRPNLRYLVRECDGLEQMELLVRALQSYAGSNVIVYSPTIMRVEETVDFLVERDIAAVAYHGKMGSQDRRRNQERWMSDEVRVLVGTIAFGLGINKAAVRAVIHLSLPKSIEQYYQEAGRAGRDGLSADCVLLWQKKDAGLLGFFANQITDSAERARAWERYRIIREFVESKRCRHRQICTHFGETPKWETCSACDVCGSSADWLVRPAAGRTVAAARKRMPSQPAVAPAAGAEAEDLREYLREWRRGVSKEKGIPAYIVLHDSSLEEICRRQPKLLAELLEIPGIGERKAELYGDEILDALKNFHEGQRANWTQREAKPADETSRLLNEGRTLEEIAQIRGRQVSTVVSAVANLLETGLVEFQQAWVSKEKQSVIEAACAKVGTNFLKPLKDLLPPEISYDEIKLVVGRWRREEALKKAVSA
;
A
#
# COMPACT_ATOMS: atom_id res chain seq x y z
N MET A 1 -54.15 -33.68 10.80
CA MET A 1 -53.75 -32.69 9.77
C MET A 1 -52.26 -32.85 9.56
N PRO A 2 -51.79 -33.25 8.36
CA PRO A 2 -50.36 -33.48 8.13
C PRO A 2 -49.63 -32.16 7.86
N PHE A 3 -48.52 -31.95 8.55
CA PHE A 3 -47.57 -30.91 8.28
C PHE A 3 -46.91 -31.14 6.92
N SER A 4 -47.18 -30.23 5.99
CA SER A 4 -46.49 -30.19 4.68
C SER A 4 -45.06 -29.78 4.89
N LEU A 5 -44.14 -30.72 4.67
CA LEU A 5 -42.72 -30.48 4.52
C LEU A 5 -42.48 -29.71 3.21
N TYR A 6 -42.32 -28.38 3.30
CA TYR A 6 -41.80 -27.58 2.20
C TYR A 6 -40.31 -27.91 2.04
N SER A 7 -40.00 -28.81 1.14
CA SER A 7 -38.67 -29.02 0.62
C SER A 7 -38.35 -27.83 -0.30
N PRO A 8 -37.29 -27.02 -0.04
CA PRO A 8 -36.91 -26.01 -1.00
C PRO A 8 -36.39 -26.73 -2.24
N GLN A 9 -37.11 -26.57 -3.35
CA GLN A 9 -36.62 -27.04 -4.64
C GLN A 9 -35.28 -26.35 -4.97
N PRO A 10 -34.29 -27.05 -5.53
CA PRO A 10 -33.08 -26.44 -5.99
C PRO A 10 -33.39 -25.49 -7.14
N ILE A 11 -33.32 -24.19 -6.89
CA ILE A 11 -33.35 -23.20 -7.96
C ILE A 11 -32.01 -23.31 -8.70
N LEU A 12 -32.02 -24.18 -9.72
CA LEU A 12 -30.94 -24.29 -10.70
C LEU A 12 -31.03 -23.09 -11.66
N PHE A 13 -30.54 -21.92 -11.22
CA PHE A 13 -30.33 -20.80 -12.11
C PHE A 13 -28.96 -20.95 -12.83
N PHE A 14 -28.92 -21.78 -13.87
CA PHE A 14 -27.92 -21.65 -14.90
C PHE A 14 -28.36 -20.50 -15.80
N MET A 15 -27.71 -19.33 -15.63
CA MET A 15 -27.96 -18.20 -16.53
C MET A 15 -27.45 -18.56 -17.93
N THR A 16 -28.29 -18.28 -18.92
CA THR A 16 -28.00 -18.47 -20.34
C THR A 16 -26.74 -17.71 -20.78
N PRO A 17 -26.06 -18.14 -21.87
CA PRO A 17 -24.81 -17.50 -22.34
C PRO A 17 -24.92 -16.00 -22.68
N ASP A 18 -26.11 -15.44 -22.70
CA ASP A 18 -26.44 -14.12 -23.25
C ASP A 18 -26.72 -13.03 -22.21
N VAL A 19 -26.19 -13.17 -20.99
CA VAL A 19 -26.35 -12.11 -19.98
C VAL A 19 -25.54 -10.88 -20.40
N ASP A 20 -26.20 -9.73 -20.45
CA ASP A 20 -25.52 -8.45 -20.62
C ASP A 20 -24.66 -8.10 -19.39
N LEU A 21 -23.36 -8.09 -19.56
CA LEU A 21 -22.39 -7.77 -18.54
C LEU A 21 -21.86 -6.34 -18.65
N LEU A 22 -22.01 -5.71 -19.82
CA LEU A 22 -21.45 -4.38 -20.07
C LEU A 22 -22.30 -3.27 -19.43
N THR A 23 -23.63 -3.41 -19.45
CA THR A 23 -24.52 -2.44 -18.80
C THR A 23 -24.24 -2.34 -17.29
N PRO A 24 -24.25 -3.43 -16.49
CA PRO A 24 -23.92 -3.33 -15.06
C PRO A 24 -22.45 -2.95 -14.82
N LEU A 25 -21.51 -3.36 -15.68
CA LEU A 25 -20.11 -2.93 -15.60
C LEU A 25 -19.98 -1.41 -15.73
N ARG A 26 -20.66 -0.81 -16.70
CA ARG A 26 -20.68 0.64 -16.91
C ARG A 26 -21.40 1.35 -15.77
N ARG A 27 -22.58 0.85 -15.41
CA ARG A 27 -23.43 1.45 -14.38
C ARG A 27 -22.73 1.59 -13.03
N TYR A 28 -22.14 0.51 -12.53
CA TYR A 28 -21.57 0.47 -11.18
C TYR A 28 -20.10 0.90 -11.14
N TRP A 29 -19.29 0.47 -12.10
CA TRP A 29 -17.84 0.71 -12.10
C TRP A 29 -17.38 1.77 -13.11
N GLY A 30 -18.24 2.23 -14.01
CA GLY A 30 -17.88 3.20 -15.04
C GLY A 30 -16.90 2.64 -16.09
N TYR A 31 -16.79 1.31 -16.24
CA TYR A 31 -15.92 0.70 -17.24
C TYR A 31 -16.72 0.31 -18.48
N SER A 32 -16.23 0.69 -19.65
CA SER A 32 -16.85 0.35 -20.94
C SER A 32 -16.36 -0.98 -21.51
N THR A 33 -15.27 -1.54 -20.99
CA THR A 33 -14.64 -2.78 -21.49
C THR A 33 -14.05 -3.59 -20.34
N PHE A 34 -13.94 -4.88 -20.54
CA PHE A 34 -13.25 -5.78 -19.64
C PHE A 34 -11.73 -5.76 -19.87
N ARG A 35 -10.95 -5.94 -18.80
CA ARG A 35 -9.54 -6.30 -18.92
C ARG A 35 -9.41 -7.77 -19.40
N PRO A 36 -8.24 -8.16 -19.93
CA PRO A 36 -8.02 -9.54 -20.36
C PRO A 36 -8.44 -10.56 -19.29
N LEU A 37 -9.10 -11.63 -19.69
CA LEU A 37 -9.65 -12.73 -18.90
C LEU A 37 -10.88 -12.41 -18.04
N GLN A 38 -11.16 -11.16 -17.65
CA GLN A 38 -12.23 -10.82 -16.72
C GLN A 38 -13.61 -11.34 -17.19
N GLU A 39 -13.99 -11.03 -18.43
CA GLU A 39 -15.29 -11.47 -18.97
C GLU A 39 -15.41 -12.99 -18.97
N ARG A 40 -14.36 -13.70 -19.38
CA ARG A 40 -14.37 -15.17 -19.40
C ARG A 40 -14.53 -15.77 -18.01
N ILE A 41 -13.88 -15.18 -17.00
CA ILE A 41 -13.99 -15.60 -15.59
C ILE A 41 -15.42 -15.37 -15.09
N VAL A 42 -15.99 -14.19 -15.34
CA VAL A 42 -17.36 -13.83 -14.95
C VAL A 42 -18.36 -14.82 -15.58
N ARG A 43 -18.26 -15.06 -16.89
CA ARG A 43 -19.14 -16.01 -17.61
C ARG A 43 -18.99 -17.45 -17.11
N SER A 44 -17.79 -17.87 -16.74
CA SER A 44 -17.53 -19.18 -16.15
C SER A 44 -18.28 -19.38 -14.83
N LEU A 45 -18.24 -18.37 -13.95
CA LEU A 45 -18.96 -18.39 -12.67
C LEU A 45 -20.47 -18.38 -12.87
N LEU A 46 -20.99 -17.54 -13.78
CA LEU A 46 -22.41 -17.48 -14.11
C LEU A 46 -22.93 -18.79 -14.73
N ALA A 47 -22.05 -19.51 -15.44
CA ALA A 47 -22.36 -20.85 -15.96
C ALA A 47 -22.28 -21.96 -14.89
N GLY A 48 -22.10 -21.63 -13.61
CA GLY A 48 -22.06 -22.60 -12.51
C GLY A 48 -20.77 -23.42 -12.43
N ARG A 49 -19.68 -22.99 -13.06
CA ARG A 49 -18.41 -23.74 -13.10
C ARG A 49 -17.45 -23.31 -12.00
N ASP A 50 -16.78 -24.29 -11.40
CA ASP A 50 -15.67 -24.00 -10.51
C ASP A 50 -14.55 -23.30 -11.29
N THR A 51 -13.85 -22.37 -10.66
CA THR A 51 -12.77 -21.63 -11.32
C THR A 51 -11.54 -21.50 -10.44
N CYS A 52 -10.37 -21.53 -11.06
CA CYS A 52 -9.09 -21.19 -10.41
C CYS A 52 -8.46 -20.03 -11.18
N VAL A 53 -8.34 -18.89 -10.52
CA VAL A 53 -7.92 -17.63 -11.12
C VAL A 53 -6.61 -17.17 -10.49
N VAL A 54 -5.58 -17.09 -11.31
CA VAL A 54 -4.28 -16.54 -10.92
C VAL A 54 -4.03 -15.28 -11.74
N MET A 55 -4.14 -14.12 -11.08
CA MET A 55 -3.97 -12.82 -11.72
C MET A 55 -3.13 -11.91 -10.84
N PRO A 56 -2.19 -11.13 -11.39
CA PRO A 56 -1.33 -10.25 -10.60
C PRO A 56 -2.15 -9.24 -9.80
N THR A 57 -1.53 -8.67 -8.78
CA THR A 57 -2.10 -7.53 -8.04
C THR A 57 -2.37 -6.38 -9.01
N GLY A 58 -3.53 -5.72 -8.88
CA GLY A 58 -3.97 -4.70 -9.83
C GLY A 58 -4.64 -5.23 -11.10
N GLY A 59 -4.68 -6.56 -11.32
CA GLY A 59 -5.35 -7.19 -12.47
C GLY A 59 -6.89 -7.12 -12.44
N GLY A 60 -7.49 -6.65 -11.34
CA GLY A 60 -8.95 -6.52 -11.21
C GLY A 60 -9.66 -7.79 -10.80
N LYS A 61 -9.04 -8.63 -9.96
CA LYS A 61 -9.62 -9.87 -9.41
C LYS A 61 -10.98 -9.66 -8.75
N SER A 62 -11.13 -8.59 -7.96
CA SER A 62 -12.37 -8.32 -7.21
C SER A 62 -13.59 -8.18 -8.13
N LEU A 63 -13.42 -7.51 -9.27
CA LEU A 63 -14.51 -7.38 -10.27
C LEU A 63 -14.99 -8.74 -10.77
N CYS A 64 -14.10 -9.73 -10.88
CA CYS A 64 -14.43 -11.06 -11.40
C CYS A 64 -15.41 -11.86 -10.51
N TYR A 65 -15.53 -11.51 -9.23
CA TYR A 65 -16.54 -12.09 -8.34
C TYR A 65 -17.63 -11.08 -7.93
N GLN A 66 -17.36 -9.78 -7.99
CA GLN A 66 -18.34 -8.75 -7.67
C GLN A 66 -19.41 -8.63 -8.76
N LEU A 67 -19.00 -8.56 -10.03
CA LEU A 67 -19.94 -8.42 -11.13
C LEU A 67 -20.91 -9.60 -11.25
N PRO A 68 -20.46 -10.88 -11.22
CA PRO A 68 -21.42 -11.99 -11.22
C PRO A 68 -22.36 -11.98 -10.01
N ALA A 69 -21.89 -11.53 -8.82
CA ALA A 69 -22.75 -11.39 -7.65
C ALA A 69 -23.86 -10.33 -7.83
N VAL A 70 -23.58 -9.26 -8.58
CA VAL A 70 -24.54 -8.19 -8.86
C VAL A 70 -25.60 -8.61 -9.86
N VAL A 71 -25.21 -9.38 -10.88
CA VAL A 71 -26.15 -9.83 -11.94
C VAL A 71 -26.89 -11.10 -11.57
N SER A 72 -26.47 -11.85 -10.55
CA SER A 72 -27.14 -13.05 -10.06
C SER A 72 -28.21 -12.71 -9.01
N GLU A 73 -29.23 -13.55 -8.91
CA GLU A 73 -30.18 -13.51 -7.79
C GLU A 73 -29.61 -14.29 -6.59
N GLY A 74 -29.51 -13.64 -5.42
CA GLY A 74 -29.00 -14.21 -4.18
C GLY A 74 -27.66 -13.57 -3.74
N THR A 75 -26.90 -14.28 -2.91
CA THR A 75 -25.72 -13.76 -2.20
C THR A 75 -24.47 -14.53 -2.60
N ALA A 76 -23.46 -13.85 -3.09
CA ALA A 76 -22.12 -14.40 -3.23
C ALA A 76 -21.37 -14.30 -1.89
N VAL A 77 -20.80 -15.40 -1.41
CA VAL A 77 -20.00 -15.44 -0.19
C VAL A 77 -18.52 -15.34 -0.55
N VAL A 78 -17.89 -14.26 -0.11
CA VAL A 78 -16.47 -13.97 -0.36
C VAL A 78 -15.68 -14.25 0.91
N ILE A 79 -14.77 -15.21 0.86
CA ILE A 79 -13.89 -15.52 1.99
C ILE A 79 -12.54 -14.86 1.74
N SER A 80 -12.16 -13.94 2.65
CA SER A 80 -10.93 -13.16 2.54
C SER A 80 -10.22 -13.09 3.90
N PRO A 81 -8.87 -13.16 3.96
CA PRO A 81 -8.13 -13.23 5.21
C PRO A 81 -7.97 -11.87 5.91
N LEU A 82 -8.46 -10.79 5.31
CA LEU A 82 -8.12 -9.42 5.70
C LEU A 82 -9.36 -8.61 6.02
N ILE A 83 -9.61 -8.42 7.32
CA ILE A 83 -10.78 -7.67 7.82
C ILE A 83 -10.82 -6.25 7.22
N ALA A 84 -9.70 -5.53 7.21
CA ALA A 84 -9.63 -4.18 6.67
C ALA A 84 -9.98 -4.15 5.17
N LEU A 85 -9.46 -5.10 4.38
CA LEU A 85 -9.79 -5.20 2.96
C LEU A 85 -11.28 -5.51 2.72
N MET A 86 -11.85 -6.43 3.51
CA MET A 86 -13.28 -6.74 3.43
C MET A 86 -14.14 -5.52 3.72
N GLN A 87 -13.79 -4.73 4.74
CA GLN A 87 -14.47 -3.48 5.09
C GLN A 87 -14.38 -2.45 3.97
N ASP A 88 -13.18 -2.25 3.42
CA ASP A 88 -12.96 -1.35 2.30
C ASP A 88 -13.78 -1.75 1.07
N GLN A 89 -13.78 -3.05 0.71
CA GLN A 89 -14.57 -3.57 -0.40
C GLN A 89 -16.08 -3.39 -0.18
N ALA A 90 -16.58 -3.72 1.01
CA ALA A 90 -17.99 -3.55 1.34
C ALA A 90 -18.40 -2.06 1.31
N THR A 91 -17.56 -1.17 1.84
CA THR A 91 -17.79 0.28 1.80
C THR A 91 -17.82 0.81 0.36
N GLN A 92 -16.88 0.37 -0.49
CA GLN A 92 -16.88 0.75 -1.91
C GLN A 92 -18.16 0.30 -2.64
N LEU A 93 -18.58 -0.95 -2.40
CA LEU A 93 -19.80 -1.49 -2.99
C LEU A 93 -21.05 -0.72 -2.53
N ALA A 94 -21.11 -0.38 -1.23
CA ALA A 94 -22.21 0.43 -0.69
C ALA A 94 -22.27 1.82 -1.36
N GLN A 95 -21.13 2.47 -1.60
CA GLN A 95 -21.07 3.75 -2.34
C GLN A 95 -21.53 3.62 -3.80
N MET A 96 -21.41 2.43 -4.37
CA MET A 96 -21.92 2.13 -5.72
C MET A 96 -23.40 1.73 -5.70
N GLY A 97 -24.06 1.67 -4.52
CA GLY A 97 -25.42 1.20 -4.37
C GLY A 97 -25.58 -0.32 -4.42
N ILE A 98 -24.51 -1.07 -4.23
CA ILE A 98 -24.53 -2.55 -4.22
C ILE A 98 -24.57 -3.02 -2.76
N PRO A 99 -25.64 -3.72 -2.31
CA PRO A 99 -25.75 -4.20 -0.94
C PRO A 99 -24.66 -5.22 -0.61
N ALA A 100 -23.78 -4.89 0.33
CA ALA A 100 -22.71 -5.78 0.78
C ALA A 100 -22.54 -5.67 2.32
N ALA A 101 -22.14 -6.77 2.94
CA ALA A 101 -21.85 -6.80 4.38
C ALA A 101 -20.57 -7.57 4.68
N VAL A 102 -20.03 -7.35 5.89
CA VAL A 102 -18.88 -8.08 6.41
C VAL A 102 -19.31 -8.84 7.66
N LEU A 103 -18.86 -10.09 7.78
CA LEU A 103 -19.05 -10.93 8.96
C LEU A 103 -17.68 -11.45 9.42
N ASN A 104 -17.20 -10.95 10.55
CA ASN A 104 -15.90 -11.32 11.10
C ASN A 104 -15.92 -11.48 12.62
N SER A 105 -14.81 -11.93 13.19
CA SER A 105 -14.69 -12.24 14.62
C SER A 105 -14.52 -11.03 15.54
N THR A 106 -14.30 -9.83 15.00
CA THR A 106 -14.09 -8.60 15.78
C THR A 106 -15.38 -7.82 16.00
N MET A 107 -16.48 -8.20 15.35
CA MET A 107 -17.79 -7.60 15.51
C MET A 107 -18.45 -8.06 16.81
N SER A 108 -19.28 -7.20 17.40
CA SER A 108 -20.12 -7.56 18.53
C SER A 108 -21.14 -8.65 18.14
N GLU A 109 -21.64 -9.42 19.10
CA GLU A 109 -22.63 -10.45 18.87
C GLU A 109 -23.92 -9.89 18.24
N ALA A 110 -24.34 -8.70 18.69
CA ALA A 110 -25.53 -8.02 18.16
C ALA A 110 -25.38 -7.65 16.69
N GLU A 111 -24.21 -7.12 16.30
CA GLU A 111 -23.90 -6.80 14.90
C GLU A 111 -23.85 -8.07 14.05
N GLN A 112 -23.20 -9.12 14.54
CA GLN A 112 -23.17 -10.41 13.85
C GLN A 112 -24.58 -10.96 13.65
N ALA A 113 -25.41 -10.97 14.69
CA ALA A 113 -26.79 -11.46 14.62
C ALA A 113 -27.62 -10.67 13.60
N LYS A 114 -27.48 -9.34 13.56
CA LYS A 114 -28.13 -8.48 12.55
C LYS A 114 -27.74 -8.84 11.12
N VAL A 115 -26.43 -8.92 10.85
CA VAL A 115 -25.92 -9.30 9.52
C VAL A 115 -26.40 -10.69 9.13
N MET A 116 -26.38 -11.63 10.07
CA MET A 116 -26.81 -13.01 9.83
C MET A 116 -28.33 -13.12 9.53
N SER A 117 -29.16 -12.32 10.20
CA SER A 117 -30.61 -12.26 9.90
C SER A 117 -30.87 -11.71 8.50
N GLN A 118 -30.29 -10.56 8.20
CA GLN A 118 -30.45 -9.90 6.90
C GLN A 118 -29.90 -10.74 5.72
N ALA A 119 -28.80 -11.49 5.96
CA ALA A 119 -28.28 -12.39 4.94
C ALA A 119 -29.23 -13.55 4.62
N ARG A 120 -29.95 -14.11 5.62
CA ARG A 120 -30.99 -15.14 5.39
C ARG A 120 -32.15 -14.61 4.54
N GLU A 121 -32.47 -13.33 4.72
CA GLU A 121 -33.53 -12.64 3.97
C GLU A 121 -33.07 -12.25 2.55
N GLY A 122 -31.81 -12.52 2.19
CA GLY A 122 -31.24 -12.19 0.88
C GLY A 122 -30.98 -10.70 0.67
N ALA A 123 -30.80 -9.93 1.76
CA ALA A 123 -30.59 -8.49 1.72
C ALA A 123 -29.25 -8.08 1.06
N TYR A 124 -28.30 -9.00 0.92
CA TYR A 124 -26.96 -8.70 0.41
C TYR A 124 -26.69 -9.41 -0.92
N ARG A 125 -26.03 -8.71 -1.84
CA ARG A 125 -25.44 -9.30 -3.05
C ARG A 125 -24.10 -9.95 -2.77
N LEU A 126 -23.31 -9.36 -1.84
CA LEU A 126 -22.03 -9.90 -1.39
C LEU A 126 -21.97 -9.96 0.13
N LEU A 127 -21.52 -11.09 0.65
CA LEU A 127 -21.23 -11.29 2.06
C LEU A 127 -19.75 -11.68 2.21
N TYR A 128 -18.95 -10.75 2.75
CA TYR A 128 -17.56 -11.01 3.07
C TYR A 128 -17.44 -11.69 4.43
N VAL A 129 -16.73 -12.81 4.48
CA VAL A 129 -16.59 -13.62 5.71
C VAL A 129 -15.11 -13.91 5.96
N SER A 130 -14.66 -13.73 7.20
CA SER A 130 -13.28 -14.10 7.54
C SER A 130 -13.12 -15.63 7.65
N PRO A 131 -11.95 -16.19 7.31
CA PRO A 131 -11.70 -17.63 7.41
C PRO A 131 -11.84 -18.14 8.84
N GLU A 132 -11.46 -17.35 9.85
CA GLU A 132 -11.63 -17.66 11.26
C GLU A 132 -13.13 -17.80 11.64
N ARG A 133 -13.98 -16.98 11.01
CA ARG A 133 -15.44 -17.08 11.21
C ARG A 133 -16.01 -18.32 10.53
N VAL A 134 -15.53 -18.67 9.33
CA VAL A 134 -15.93 -19.90 8.64
C VAL A 134 -15.49 -21.15 9.42
N ALA A 135 -14.31 -21.12 10.05
CA ALA A 135 -13.80 -22.22 10.85
C ALA A 135 -14.61 -22.51 12.12
N ARG A 136 -15.43 -21.55 12.59
CA ARG A 136 -16.41 -21.83 13.66
C ARG A 136 -17.47 -22.78 13.17
N GLY A 137 -17.71 -23.86 13.91
CA GLY A 137 -18.55 -24.99 13.47
C GLY A 137 -19.99 -24.65 13.10
N ASP A 138 -20.54 -23.55 13.59
CA ASP A 138 -21.90 -23.09 13.33
C ASP A 138 -22.08 -22.33 12.01
N THR A 139 -21.00 -21.72 11.48
CA THR A 139 -21.08 -20.79 10.35
C THR A 139 -21.48 -21.48 9.04
N ILE A 140 -20.87 -22.60 8.73
CA ILE A 140 -21.18 -23.33 7.48
C ILE A 140 -22.62 -23.85 7.50
N GLY A 141 -23.10 -24.35 8.65
CA GLY A 141 -24.49 -24.77 8.83
C GLY A 141 -25.47 -23.59 8.70
N TRP A 142 -25.13 -22.44 9.26
CA TRP A 142 -25.93 -21.24 9.10
C TRP A 142 -25.99 -20.75 7.64
N LEU A 143 -24.88 -20.79 6.90
CA LEU A 143 -24.83 -20.40 5.48
C LEU A 143 -25.79 -21.23 4.60
N GLN A 144 -26.18 -22.45 5.01
CA GLN A 144 -27.17 -23.25 4.29
C GLN A 144 -28.57 -22.60 4.26
N ASN A 145 -28.83 -21.67 5.20
CA ASN A 145 -30.08 -20.90 5.24
C ASN A 145 -29.99 -19.54 4.50
N VAL A 146 -28.85 -19.24 3.87
CA VAL A 146 -28.64 -18.05 3.05
C VAL A 146 -28.81 -18.45 1.57
N PRO A 147 -29.43 -17.63 0.72
CA PRO A 147 -29.58 -17.93 -0.71
C PRO A 147 -28.21 -17.76 -1.43
N VAL A 148 -27.25 -18.63 -1.09
CA VAL A 148 -25.87 -18.56 -1.63
C VAL A 148 -25.87 -18.92 -3.11
N THR A 149 -25.27 -18.06 -3.94
CA THR A 149 -25.08 -18.29 -5.39
C THR A 149 -23.77 -19.00 -5.69
N PHE A 150 -22.66 -18.52 -5.16
CA PHE A 150 -21.32 -19.12 -5.28
C PHE A 150 -20.42 -18.67 -4.12
N PHE A 151 -19.27 -19.35 -4.01
CA PHE A 151 -18.21 -18.97 -3.08
C PHE A 151 -17.00 -18.42 -3.85
N ALA A 152 -16.48 -17.28 -3.42
CA ALA A 152 -15.21 -16.73 -3.89
C ALA A 152 -14.17 -16.82 -2.75
N ILE A 153 -13.09 -17.53 -2.97
CA ILE A 153 -12.01 -17.68 -2.01
C ILE A 153 -10.88 -16.75 -2.44
N ASP A 154 -10.80 -15.59 -1.79
CA ASP A 154 -9.73 -14.62 -2.06
C ASP A 154 -8.45 -15.03 -1.32
N GLU A 155 -7.29 -14.63 -1.86
CA GLU A 155 -5.96 -15.06 -1.42
C GLU A 155 -5.88 -16.59 -1.19
N ALA A 156 -6.44 -17.36 -2.14
CA ALA A 156 -6.55 -18.81 -2.04
C ALA A 156 -5.22 -19.56 -1.82
N HIS A 157 -4.07 -18.89 -2.10
CA HIS A 157 -2.75 -19.45 -1.79
C HIS A 157 -2.54 -19.72 -0.29
N CYS A 158 -3.32 -19.04 0.59
CA CYS A 158 -3.28 -19.26 2.04
C CYS A 158 -3.71 -20.69 2.45
N ILE A 159 -4.37 -21.46 1.57
CA ILE A 159 -4.76 -22.85 1.85
C ILE A 159 -3.58 -23.82 1.81
N SER A 160 -2.52 -23.45 1.10
CA SER A 160 -1.37 -24.30 0.81
C SER A 160 -0.22 -24.07 1.79
N GLU A 161 0.29 -25.15 2.38
CA GLU A 161 1.52 -25.13 3.20
C GLU A 161 2.77 -24.76 2.38
N TRP A 162 2.69 -24.90 1.08
CA TRP A 162 3.75 -24.49 0.15
C TRP A 162 3.65 -23.01 -0.23
N GLY A 163 2.53 -22.36 0.16
CA GLY A 163 2.35 -20.92 0.02
C GLY A 163 3.25 -20.16 1.00
N HIS A 164 3.48 -18.91 0.71
CA HIS A 164 4.29 -18.02 1.56
C HIS A 164 3.52 -17.46 2.78
N GLU A 165 2.20 -17.61 2.82
CA GLU A 165 1.28 -17.14 3.87
C GLU A 165 0.25 -18.22 4.24
N PHE A 166 0.70 -19.42 4.59
CA PHE A 166 -0.20 -20.48 5.00
C PHE A 166 -1.03 -20.08 6.23
N ARG A 167 -2.35 -20.35 6.16
CA ARG A 167 -3.31 -20.15 7.26
C ARG A 167 -4.10 -21.42 7.51
N PRO A 168 -3.99 -22.04 8.70
CA PRO A 168 -4.68 -23.31 9.03
C PRO A 168 -6.19 -23.23 8.85
N GLU A 169 -6.80 -22.06 9.10
CA GLU A 169 -8.24 -21.81 8.98
C GLU A 169 -8.75 -22.04 7.56
N TYR A 170 -7.92 -21.76 6.54
CA TYR A 170 -8.26 -22.01 5.13
C TYR A 170 -8.48 -23.49 4.82
N ARG A 171 -7.89 -24.42 5.56
CA ARG A 171 -8.13 -25.84 5.36
C ARG A 171 -9.56 -26.27 5.71
N GLN A 172 -10.23 -25.52 6.59
CA GLN A 172 -11.64 -25.79 6.91
C GLN A 172 -12.57 -25.50 5.72
N LEU A 173 -12.12 -24.72 4.72
CA LEU A 173 -12.88 -24.41 3.51
C LEU A 173 -13.15 -25.64 2.64
N SER A 174 -12.41 -26.73 2.81
CA SER A 174 -12.72 -28.03 2.20
C SER A 174 -14.14 -28.53 2.52
N LYS A 175 -14.69 -28.15 3.69
CA LYS A 175 -16.04 -28.49 4.13
C LYS A 175 -17.13 -27.81 3.29
N LEU A 176 -16.82 -26.71 2.60
CA LEU A 176 -17.79 -26.01 1.75
C LEU A 176 -18.34 -26.94 0.67
N ARG A 177 -17.47 -27.71 0.02
CA ARG A 177 -17.88 -28.63 -1.05
C ARG A 177 -18.89 -29.68 -0.57
N SER A 178 -18.70 -30.26 0.61
CA SER A 178 -19.60 -31.26 1.17
C SER A 178 -20.96 -30.70 1.58
N LYS A 179 -21.01 -29.43 2.01
CA LYS A 179 -22.24 -28.75 2.46
C LYS A 179 -22.97 -28.01 1.34
N PHE A 180 -22.26 -27.66 0.27
CA PHE A 180 -22.78 -26.95 -0.90
C PHE A 180 -22.32 -27.65 -2.19
N PRO A 181 -22.80 -28.89 -2.43
CA PRO A 181 -22.33 -29.69 -3.56
C PRO A 181 -22.61 -29.03 -4.92
N ASP A 182 -23.70 -28.26 -5.02
CA ASP A 182 -24.17 -27.70 -6.29
C ASP A 182 -23.74 -26.22 -6.49
N ARG A 183 -23.00 -25.64 -5.55
CA ARG A 183 -22.57 -24.24 -5.68
C ARG A 183 -21.14 -24.17 -6.23
N PRO A 184 -20.88 -23.29 -7.22
CA PRO A 184 -19.53 -23.09 -7.72
C PRO A 184 -18.63 -22.49 -6.68
N ILE A 185 -17.35 -22.90 -6.70
CA ILE A 185 -16.28 -22.34 -5.87
C ILE A 185 -15.24 -21.75 -6.80
N ALA A 186 -14.95 -20.45 -6.60
CA ALA A 186 -13.91 -19.73 -7.33
C ALA A 186 -12.74 -19.39 -6.42
N ALA A 187 -11.57 -19.87 -6.76
CA ALA A 187 -10.32 -19.57 -6.06
C ALA A 187 -9.56 -18.44 -6.76
N PHE A 188 -9.26 -17.36 -6.03
CA PHE A 188 -8.55 -16.18 -6.53
C PHE A 188 -7.23 -16.00 -5.79
N THR A 189 -6.14 -15.76 -6.51
CA THR A 189 -4.84 -15.41 -5.92
C THR A 189 -4.00 -14.56 -6.88
N ALA A 190 -3.04 -13.81 -6.33
CA ALA A 190 -2.06 -13.06 -7.12
C ALA A 190 -0.77 -13.83 -7.37
N SER A 191 -0.42 -14.76 -6.49
CA SER A 191 0.87 -15.45 -6.47
C SER A 191 0.68 -16.93 -6.12
N ALA A 192 0.78 -17.79 -7.10
CA ALA A 192 0.72 -19.22 -6.90
C ALA A 192 1.64 -19.94 -7.90
N THR A 193 2.63 -20.67 -7.37
CA THR A 193 3.46 -21.58 -8.16
C THR A 193 2.61 -22.74 -8.70
N LYS A 194 3.14 -23.54 -9.62
CA LYS A 194 2.42 -24.74 -10.12
C LYS A 194 1.98 -25.66 -8.99
N HIS A 195 2.85 -25.84 -7.99
CA HIS A 195 2.57 -26.69 -6.85
C HIS A 195 1.43 -26.14 -5.98
N VAL A 196 1.50 -24.84 -5.63
CA VAL A 196 0.43 -24.16 -4.87
C VAL A 196 -0.90 -24.22 -5.60
N ARG A 197 -0.92 -24.03 -6.92
CA ARG A 197 -2.15 -24.17 -7.72
C ARG A 197 -2.75 -25.57 -7.63
N HIS A 198 -1.92 -26.61 -7.70
CA HIS A 198 -2.38 -27.98 -7.56
C HIS A 198 -3.00 -28.24 -6.17
N ASP A 199 -2.36 -27.72 -5.14
CA ASP A 199 -2.83 -27.84 -3.76
C ASP A 199 -4.16 -27.10 -3.55
N ILE A 200 -4.30 -25.87 -4.08
CA ILE A 200 -5.58 -25.14 -4.07
C ILE A 200 -6.72 -25.97 -4.67
N LEU A 201 -6.50 -26.57 -5.84
CA LEU A 201 -7.52 -27.38 -6.50
C LEU A 201 -7.94 -28.60 -5.65
N ALA A 202 -6.96 -29.27 -5.06
CA ALA A 202 -7.18 -30.46 -4.24
C ALA A 202 -7.87 -30.12 -2.91
N GLN A 203 -7.36 -29.12 -2.18
CA GLN A 203 -7.87 -28.72 -0.86
C GLN A 203 -9.30 -28.16 -0.93
N LEU A 204 -9.62 -27.37 -1.94
CA LEU A 204 -10.99 -26.85 -2.17
C LEU A 204 -11.91 -27.86 -2.88
N GLN A 205 -11.39 -29.02 -3.28
CA GLN A 205 -12.12 -30.05 -4.01
C GLN A 205 -12.85 -29.48 -5.23
N LEU A 206 -12.14 -28.66 -6.04
CA LEU A 206 -12.71 -28.05 -7.23
C LEU A 206 -13.01 -29.10 -8.30
N ARG A 207 -14.21 -29.05 -8.88
CA ARG A 207 -14.69 -30.03 -9.86
C ARG A 207 -14.44 -29.55 -11.28
N ASN A 208 -13.53 -30.20 -11.98
CA ASN A 208 -13.15 -29.84 -13.36
C ASN A 208 -13.09 -28.31 -13.60
N PRO A 209 -12.31 -27.57 -12.80
CA PRO A 209 -12.38 -26.11 -12.80
C PRO A 209 -11.80 -25.51 -14.07
N ASP A 210 -12.41 -24.43 -14.53
CA ASP A 210 -11.79 -23.54 -15.50
C ASP A 210 -10.58 -22.84 -14.88
N LYS A 211 -9.45 -22.88 -15.58
CA LYS A 211 -8.18 -22.31 -15.08
C LYS A 211 -7.82 -21.07 -15.89
N TYR A 212 -7.75 -19.94 -15.19
CA TYR A 212 -7.41 -18.64 -15.76
C TYR A 212 -6.11 -18.14 -15.13
N ILE A 213 -5.03 -18.19 -15.88
CA ILE A 213 -3.70 -17.79 -15.41
C ILE A 213 -3.24 -16.64 -16.29
N ALA A 214 -3.20 -15.43 -15.71
CA ALA A 214 -2.61 -14.28 -16.37
C ALA A 214 -1.08 -14.35 -16.32
N SER A 215 -0.41 -13.66 -17.24
CA SER A 215 1.04 -13.54 -17.20
C SER A 215 1.52 -12.82 -15.94
N PHE A 216 2.62 -13.29 -15.38
CA PHE A 216 3.32 -12.63 -14.27
C PHE A 216 4.23 -11.50 -14.76
N TYR A 217 4.38 -11.34 -16.05
CA TYR A 217 5.13 -10.25 -16.64
C TYR A 217 4.39 -8.90 -16.51
N ARG A 218 5.04 -7.94 -15.91
CA ARG A 218 4.54 -6.58 -15.72
C ARG A 218 5.45 -5.60 -16.48
N PRO A 219 5.17 -5.30 -17.76
CA PRO A 219 6.06 -4.49 -18.60
C PRO A 219 6.27 -3.05 -18.10
N ASN A 220 5.34 -2.55 -17.29
CA ASN A 220 5.43 -1.22 -16.69
C ASN A 220 6.27 -1.16 -15.40
N LEU A 221 6.74 -2.31 -14.89
CA LEU A 221 7.59 -2.34 -13.70
C LEU A 221 9.06 -2.52 -14.09
N ARG A 222 9.92 -1.70 -13.52
CA ARG A 222 11.37 -1.80 -13.67
C ARG A 222 11.98 -2.39 -12.39
N TYR A 223 12.63 -3.54 -12.50
CA TYR A 223 13.27 -4.19 -11.35
C TYR A 223 14.75 -3.79 -11.27
N LEU A 224 15.14 -3.22 -10.13
CA LEU A 224 16.49 -2.76 -9.85
C LEU A 224 16.99 -3.42 -8.56
N VAL A 225 18.02 -4.26 -8.65
CA VAL A 225 18.59 -4.98 -7.52
C VAL A 225 20.02 -4.51 -7.29
N ARG A 226 20.32 -4.06 -6.08
CA ARG A 226 21.65 -3.57 -5.71
C ARG A 226 22.07 -4.15 -4.37
N GLU A 227 23.25 -4.81 -4.35
CA GLU A 227 23.98 -5.10 -3.13
C GLU A 227 24.70 -3.84 -2.65
N CYS A 228 24.58 -3.51 -1.37
CA CYS A 228 25.16 -2.31 -0.75
C CYS A 228 25.51 -2.57 0.72
N ASP A 229 26.35 -1.74 1.30
CA ASP A 229 26.54 -1.70 2.76
C ASP A 229 25.47 -0.83 3.44
N GLY A 230 25.52 -0.73 4.78
CA GLY A 230 24.48 -0.03 5.53
C GLY A 230 24.44 1.48 5.31
N LEU A 231 25.58 2.13 5.08
CA LEU A 231 25.68 3.57 4.82
C LEU A 231 25.25 3.87 3.38
N GLU A 232 25.79 3.12 2.41
CA GLU A 232 25.39 3.23 1.00
C GLU A 232 23.89 3.00 0.81
N GLN A 233 23.29 2.05 1.56
CA GLN A 233 21.87 1.77 1.48
C GLN A 233 21.00 2.99 1.81
N MET A 234 21.35 3.70 2.90
CA MET A 234 20.59 4.87 3.34
C MET A 234 20.82 6.08 2.42
N GLU A 235 22.04 6.26 1.88
CA GLU A 235 22.33 7.27 0.86
C GLU A 235 21.54 7.01 -0.43
N LEU A 236 21.52 5.76 -0.91
CA LEU A 236 20.76 5.38 -2.09
C LEU A 236 19.25 5.58 -1.87
N LEU A 237 18.75 5.28 -0.66
CA LEU A 237 17.35 5.55 -0.32
C LEU A 237 17.03 7.05 -0.46
N VAL A 238 17.86 7.94 0.11
CA VAL A 238 17.64 9.40 0.02
C VAL A 238 17.65 9.86 -1.45
N ARG A 239 18.64 9.43 -2.24
CA ARG A 239 18.72 9.78 -3.67
C ARG A 239 17.50 9.28 -4.45
N ALA A 240 17.07 8.05 -4.16
CA ALA A 240 15.87 7.51 -4.77
C ALA A 240 14.63 8.38 -4.44
N LEU A 241 14.42 8.70 -3.15
CA LEU A 241 13.29 9.51 -2.73
C LEU A 241 13.31 10.93 -3.32
N GLN A 242 14.50 11.53 -3.47
CA GLN A 242 14.66 12.81 -4.17
C GLN A 242 14.30 12.71 -5.66
N SER A 243 14.65 11.60 -6.32
CA SER A 243 14.28 11.34 -7.71
C SER A 243 12.76 11.11 -7.88
N TYR A 244 12.07 10.60 -6.86
CA TYR A 244 10.62 10.44 -6.84
C TYR A 244 9.90 11.57 -6.09
N ALA A 245 10.52 12.75 -5.96
CA ALA A 245 9.89 13.90 -5.31
C ALA A 245 8.49 14.18 -5.91
N GLY A 246 7.50 14.38 -5.03
CA GLY A 246 6.10 14.54 -5.45
C GLY A 246 5.35 13.25 -5.77
N SER A 247 6.00 12.08 -5.78
CA SER A 247 5.40 10.78 -6.06
C SER A 247 5.23 9.93 -4.80
N ASN A 248 4.26 9.02 -4.83
CA ASN A 248 4.04 8.09 -3.73
C ASN A 248 5.04 6.94 -3.78
N VAL A 249 5.70 6.69 -2.66
CA VAL A 249 6.71 5.64 -2.48
C VAL A 249 6.38 4.79 -1.26
N ILE A 250 6.58 3.48 -1.39
CA ILE A 250 6.55 2.53 -0.27
C ILE A 250 7.97 2.04 -0.03
N VAL A 251 8.41 2.08 1.23
CA VAL A 251 9.69 1.54 1.67
C VAL A 251 9.44 0.37 2.62
N TYR A 252 9.89 -0.83 2.26
CA TYR A 252 9.80 -2.00 3.12
C TYR A 252 11.07 -2.18 3.93
N SER A 253 10.92 -2.33 5.24
CA SER A 253 12.00 -2.53 6.19
C SER A 253 11.81 -3.82 6.99
N PRO A 254 12.88 -4.56 7.35
CA PRO A 254 12.76 -5.92 7.86
C PRO A 254 12.21 -6.02 9.29
N THR A 255 12.39 -4.98 10.10
CA THR A 255 12.00 -4.97 11.52
C THR A 255 11.33 -3.66 11.90
N ILE A 256 10.56 -3.69 12.98
CA ILE A 256 9.88 -2.51 13.53
C ILE A 256 10.89 -1.42 13.88
N MET A 257 11.96 -1.77 14.59
CA MET A 257 13.02 -0.84 14.97
C MET A 257 13.62 -0.15 13.71
N ARG A 258 13.89 -0.93 12.66
CA ARG A 258 14.43 -0.40 11.41
C ARG A 258 13.43 0.50 10.66
N VAL A 259 12.12 0.26 10.79
CA VAL A 259 11.08 1.16 10.26
C VAL A 259 11.15 2.52 10.96
N GLU A 260 11.17 2.53 12.30
CA GLU A 260 11.22 3.75 13.10
C GLU A 260 12.51 4.53 12.84
N GLU A 261 13.68 3.87 12.91
CA GLU A 261 14.99 4.48 12.56
C GLU A 261 15.01 5.06 11.14
N THR A 262 14.37 4.39 10.17
CA THR A 262 14.33 4.89 8.78
C THR A 262 13.44 6.12 8.67
N VAL A 263 12.29 6.15 9.35
CA VAL A 263 11.41 7.33 9.37
C VAL A 263 12.13 8.52 10.00
N ASP A 264 12.74 8.33 11.17
CA ASP A 264 13.50 9.39 11.86
C ASP A 264 14.62 9.92 10.97
N PHE A 265 15.39 9.02 10.34
CA PHE A 265 16.47 9.38 9.41
C PHE A 265 15.98 10.21 8.20
N LEU A 266 14.79 9.90 7.67
CA LEU A 266 14.21 10.64 6.55
C LEU A 266 13.67 11.99 6.99
N VAL A 267 12.98 12.05 8.12
CA VAL A 267 12.42 13.29 8.68
C VAL A 267 13.54 14.28 9.04
N GLU A 268 14.68 13.80 9.58
CA GLU A 268 15.86 14.62 9.82
C GLU A 268 16.44 15.26 8.54
N ARG A 269 16.07 14.76 7.36
CA ARG A 269 16.51 15.27 6.04
C ARG A 269 15.40 15.95 5.26
N ASP A 270 14.37 16.46 5.95
CA ASP A 270 13.21 17.12 5.37
C ASP A 270 12.39 16.26 4.38
N ILE A 271 12.52 14.93 4.48
CA ILE A 271 11.71 13.99 3.72
C ILE A 271 10.56 13.51 4.61
N ALA A 272 9.36 14.04 4.38
CA ALA A 272 8.16 13.65 5.14
C ALA A 272 7.85 12.17 4.91
N ALA A 273 7.90 11.37 5.98
CA ALA A 273 7.60 9.94 5.96
C ALA A 273 6.72 9.54 7.15
N VAL A 274 5.95 8.46 6.99
CA VAL A 274 5.14 7.86 8.06
C VAL A 274 5.49 6.40 8.26
N ALA A 275 5.50 5.94 9.52
CA ALA A 275 5.71 4.55 9.88
C ALA A 275 4.43 3.73 9.78
N TYR A 276 4.55 2.42 9.43
CA TYR A 276 3.47 1.46 9.52
C TYR A 276 3.98 0.08 9.92
N HIS A 277 3.59 -0.41 11.10
CA HIS A 277 3.97 -1.74 11.59
C HIS A 277 3.00 -2.29 12.64
N GLY A 278 3.08 -3.58 12.93
CA GLY A 278 2.11 -4.31 13.75
C GLY A 278 2.03 -3.89 15.23
N LYS A 279 3.10 -3.30 15.80
CA LYS A 279 3.10 -2.83 17.20
C LYS A 279 2.45 -1.46 17.40
N MET A 280 2.16 -0.71 16.31
CA MET A 280 1.44 0.55 16.42
C MET A 280 0.02 0.33 16.93
N GLY A 281 -0.51 1.29 17.69
CA GLY A 281 -1.93 1.35 18.04
C GLY A 281 -2.81 1.38 16.79
N SER A 282 -4.03 0.85 16.89
CA SER A 282 -4.96 0.80 15.75
C SER A 282 -5.27 2.18 15.18
N GLN A 283 -5.41 3.19 16.04
CA GLN A 283 -5.66 4.58 15.65
C GLN A 283 -4.47 5.20 14.90
N ASP A 284 -3.23 4.99 15.39
CA ASP A 284 -2.04 5.51 14.73
C ASP A 284 -1.79 4.85 13.38
N ARG A 285 -2.01 3.53 13.27
CA ARG A 285 -1.94 2.81 12.00
C ARG A 285 -2.93 3.38 10.99
N ARG A 286 -4.19 3.57 11.42
CA ARG A 286 -5.23 4.15 10.58
C ARG A 286 -4.87 5.56 10.15
N ARG A 287 -4.46 6.43 11.08
CA ARG A 287 -4.05 7.81 10.79
C ARG A 287 -2.89 7.88 9.79
N ASN A 288 -1.82 7.09 9.99
CA ASN A 288 -0.67 7.10 9.09
C ASN A 288 -1.03 6.55 7.70
N GLN A 289 -1.87 5.52 7.65
CA GLN A 289 -2.41 5.02 6.37
C GLN A 289 -3.26 6.09 5.66
N GLU A 290 -4.15 6.78 6.36
CA GLU A 290 -4.99 7.84 5.80
C GLU A 290 -4.14 9.02 5.29
N ARG A 291 -3.13 9.47 6.03
CA ARG A 291 -2.18 10.51 5.62
C ARG A 291 -1.44 10.15 4.33
N TRP A 292 -1.02 8.90 4.19
CA TRP A 292 -0.36 8.44 2.97
C TRP A 292 -1.36 8.23 1.83
N MET A 293 -2.54 7.69 2.10
CA MET A 293 -3.60 7.50 1.10
C MET A 293 -4.13 8.81 0.54
N SER A 294 -4.18 9.88 1.36
CA SER A 294 -4.64 11.22 0.97
C SER A 294 -3.56 12.09 0.32
N ASP A 295 -2.37 11.55 0.09
CA ASP A 295 -1.20 12.29 -0.43
C ASP A 295 -0.68 13.42 0.51
N GLU A 296 -1.11 13.48 1.76
CA GLU A 296 -0.55 14.38 2.77
C GLU A 296 0.94 14.07 3.02
N VAL A 297 1.26 12.78 3.08
CA VAL A 297 2.62 12.27 3.16
C VAL A 297 2.85 11.28 2.03
N ARG A 298 3.91 11.46 1.28
CA ARG A 298 4.18 10.67 0.07
C ARG A 298 5.02 9.43 0.29
N VAL A 299 5.76 9.36 1.39
CA VAL A 299 6.63 8.22 1.72
C VAL A 299 6.04 7.45 2.91
N LEU A 300 5.82 6.17 2.72
CA LEU A 300 5.44 5.27 3.78
C LEU A 300 6.54 4.24 3.99
N VAL A 301 7.02 4.12 5.23
CA VAL A 301 7.99 3.10 5.62
C VAL A 301 7.28 2.06 6.47
N GLY A 302 7.30 0.80 6.05
CA GLY A 302 6.58 -0.24 6.78
C GLY A 302 7.27 -1.59 6.79
N THR A 303 6.80 -2.45 7.70
CA THR A 303 7.08 -3.89 7.65
C THR A 303 6.09 -4.58 6.70
N ILE A 304 6.21 -5.89 6.54
CA ILE A 304 5.23 -6.71 5.80
C ILE A 304 3.78 -6.53 6.29
N ALA A 305 3.57 -6.00 7.50
CA ALA A 305 2.25 -5.67 8.02
C ALA A 305 1.54 -4.60 7.18
N PHE A 306 2.31 -3.76 6.45
CA PHE A 306 1.80 -2.86 5.43
C PHE A 306 1.76 -3.58 4.10
N GLY A 307 0.73 -4.34 3.87
CA GLY A 307 0.77 -5.11 2.64
C GLY A 307 -0.58 -5.53 2.14
N LEU A 308 -1.37 -6.09 2.96
CA LEU A 308 -2.60 -6.73 2.52
C LEU A 308 -3.75 -5.69 2.52
N GLY A 309 -4.38 -5.48 1.37
CA GLY A 309 -5.57 -4.63 1.27
C GLY A 309 -5.38 -3.20 0.78
N ILE A 310 -4.15 -2.72 0.59
CA ILE A 310 -3.92 -1.34 0.13
C ILE A 310 -4.05 -1.24 -1.38
N ASN A 311 -4.95 -0.38 -1.83
CA ASN A 311 -5.25 -0.17 -3.24
C ASN A 311 -4.98 1.28 -3.67
N LYS A 312 -3.71 1.74 -3.55
CA LYS A 312 -3.26 3.01 -4.14
C LYS A 312 -2.68 2.75 -5.52
N ALA A 313 -3.25 3.39 -6.54
CA ALA A 313 -2.89 3.13 -7.93
C ALA A 313 -1.55 3.77 -8.33
N ALA A 314 -1.31 5.00 -7.90
CA ALA A 314 -0.21 5.85 -8.35
C ALA A 314 1.08 5.72 -7.49
N VAL A 315 1.49 4.50 -7.13
CA VAL A 315 2.78 4.28 -6.47
C VAL A 315 3.88 4.19 -7.51
N ARG A 316 4.84 5.12 -7.47
CA ARG A 316 5.92 5.20 -8.48
C ARG A 316 7.16 4.39 -8.11
N ALA A 317 7.37 4.10 -6.83
CA ALA A 317 8.43 3.20 -6.42
C ALA A 317 8.03 2.36 -5.20
N VAL A 318 8.49 1.11 -5.20
CA VAL A 318 8.51 0.23 -4.03
C VAL A 318 9.97 -0.13 -3.76
N ILE A 319 10.49 0.25 -2.59
CA ILE A 319 11.89 0.09 -2.22
C ILE A 319 11.98 -0.89 -1.05
N HIS A 320 12.75 -1.94 -1.20
CA HIS A 320 13.05 -2.90 -0.13
C HIS A 320 14.45 -2.62 0.43
N LEU A 321 14.56 -2.49 1.75
CA LEU A 321 15.82 -2.30 2.47
C LEU A 321 16.42 -3.60 3.02
N SER A 322 15.88 -4.74 2.61
CA SER A 322 16.40 -6.07 2.94
C SER A 322 15.83 -7.12 1.99
N LEU A 323 16.39 -8.32 2.03
CA LEU A 323 15.85 -9.45 1.30
C LEU A 323 14.46 -9.82 1.84
N PRO A 324 13.43 -9.91 0.99
CA PRO A 324 12.16 -10.54 1.34
C PRO A 324 12.35 -12.04 1.65
N LYS A 325 11.39 -12.64 2.36
CA LYS A 325 11.49 -14.07 2.73
C LYS A 325 11.35 -15.02 1.54
N SER A 326 10.76 -14.53 0.43
CA SER A 326 10.56 -15.33 -0.78
C SER A 326 10.31 -14.45 -2.01
N ILE A 327 10.38 -15.04 -3.21
CA ILE A 327 10.01 -14.35 -4.46
C ILE A 327 8.52 -14.00 -4.49
N GLU A 328 7.66 -14.84 -3.93
CA GLU A 328 6.22 -14.61 -3.86
C GLU A 328 5.91 -13.35 -3.04
N GLN A 329 6.53 -13.22 -1.86
CA GLN A 329 6.41 -12.02 -1.05
C GLN A 329 6.93 -10.80 -1.79
N TYR A 330 8.13 -10.88 -2.38
CA TYR A 330 8.70 -9.79 -3.17
C TYR A 330 7.79 -9.37 -4.31
N TYR A 331 7.24 -10.34 -5.06
CA TYR A 331 6.33 -10.07 -6.17
C TYR A 331 5.02 -9.39 -5.73
N GLN A 332 4.45 -9.78 -4.61
CA GLN A 332 3.26 -9.15 -4.06
C GLN A 332 3.51 -7.72 -3.56
N GLU A 333 4.64 -7.50 -2.89
CA GLU A 333 5.02 -6.19 -2.36
C GLU A 333 5.44 -5.24 -3.50
N ALA A 334 6.32 -5.68 -4.38
CA ALA A 334 6.74 -4.93 -5.58
C ALA A 334 5.56 -4.65 -6.53
N GLY A 335 4.62 -5.59 -6.62
CA GLY A 335 3.41 -5.47 -7.44
C GLY A 335 2.43 -4.38 -6.99
N ARG A 336 2.71 -3.68 -5.88
CA ARG A 336 1.96 -2.47 -5.46
C ARG A 336 2.33 -1.25 -6.30
N ALA A 337 3.52 -1.25 -6.92
CA ALA A 337 3.94 -0.23 -7.84
C ALA A 337 3.13 -0.28 -9.14
N GLY A 338 2.85 0.88 -9.72
CA GLY A 338 2.30 1.03 -11.05
C GLY A 338 0.99 0.27 -11.32
N ARG A 339 0.04 0.27 -10.38
CA ARG A 339 -1.27 -0.38 -10.59
C ARG A 339 -2.15 0.34 -11.60
N ASP A 340 -1.86 1.59 -11.87
CA ASP A 340 -2.46 2.42 -12.91
C ASP A 340 -1.93 2.09 -14.33
N GLY A 341 -0.95 1.19 -14.44
CA GLY A 341 -0.32 0.83 -15.70
C GLY A 341 0.84 1.74 -16.12
N LEU A 342 1.07 2.84 -15.40
CA LEU A 342 2.21 3.73 -15.66
C LEU A 342 3.51 3.13 -15.13
N SER A 343 4.64 3.61 -15.67
CA SER A 343 5.98 3.16 -15.28
C SER A 343 6.22 3.34 -13.78
N ALA A 344 6.79 2.33 -13.13
CA ALA A 344 7.15 2.37 -11.73
C ALA A 344 8.36 1.46 -11.44
N ASP A 345 9.10 1.76 -10.39
CA ASP A 345 10.32 1.07 -10.03
C ASP A 345 10.11 0.13 -8.84
N CYS A 346 10.68 -1.06 -8.94
CA CYS A 346 10.76 -2.06 -7.88
C CYS A 346 12.24 -2.21 -7.49
N VAL A 347 12.63 -1.54 -6.41
CA VAL A 347 14.02 -1.42 -5.99
C VAL A 347 14.30 -2.35 -4.82
N LEU A 348 15.37 -3.12 -4.89
CA LEU A 348 15.82 -3.97 -3.81
C LEU A 348 17.27 -3.62 -3.45
N LEU A 349 17.43 -2.89 -2.35
CA LEU A 349 18.71 -2.53 -1.74
C LEU A 349 19.00 -3.51 -0.61
N TRP A 350 19.83 -4.52 -0.86
CA TRP A 350 20.07 -5.59 0.11
C TRP A 350 21.51 -5.63 0.60
N GLN A 351 21.72 -6.25 1.74
CA GLN A 351 23.02 -6.41 2.37
C GLN A 351 23.31 -7.90 2.60
N LYS A 352 24.59 -8.30 2.54
CA LYS A 352 24.99 -9.68 2.85
C LYS A 352 24.55 -10.17 4.23
N LYS A 353 24.48 -9.27 5.22
CA LYS A 353 23.97 -9.61 6.56
C LYS A 353 22.49 -9.97 6.60
N ASP A 354 21.68 -9.55 5.60
CA ASP A 354 20.27 -9.91 5.51
C ASP A 354 20.08 -11.41 5.38
N ALA A 355 21.05 -12.08 4.74
CA ALA A 355 21.14 -13.52 4.65
C ALA A 355 21.20 -14.18 6.03
N GLY A 356 22.01 -13.61 6.95
CA GLY A 356 22.09 -14.08 8.33
C GLY A 356 20.79 -13.92 9.10
N LEU A 357 20.07 -12.82 8.88
CA LEU A 357 18.78 -12.55 9.51
C LEU A 357 17.71 -13.55 9.05
N LEU A 358 17.62 -13.83 7.76
CA LEU A 358 16.69 -14.83 7.23
C LEU A 358 17.02 -16.24 7.74
N GLY A 359 18.32 -16.62 7.77
CA GLY A 359 18.77 -17.87 8.35
C GLY A 359 18.44 -18.00 9.84
N PHE A 360 18.60 -16.92 10.60
CA PHE A 360 18.20 -16.88 12.01
C PHE A 360 16.69 -17.17 12.19
N PHE A 361 15.83 -16.49 11.44
CA PHE A 361 14.38 -16.75 11.51
C PHE A 361 14.01 -18.16 11.04
N ALA A 362 14.64 -18.67 9.99
CA ALA A 362 14.40 -20.04 9.53
C ALA A 362 14.77 -21.09 10.59
N ASN A 363 15.86 -20.88 11.33
CA ASN A 363 16.29 -21.78 12.40
C ASN A 363 15.39 -21.76 13.65
N GLN A 364 14.61 -20.70 13.86
CA GLN A 364 13.64 -20.64 14.96
C GLN A 364 12.37 -21.45 14.70
N ILE A 365 12.15 -21.91 13.47
CA ILE A 365 10.99 -22.72 13.11
C ILE A 365 11.17 -24.12 13.71
N THR A 366 10.25 -24.52 14.58
CA THR A 366 10.29 -25.81 15.28
C THR A 366 9.91 -26.97 14.37
N ASP A 367 8.91 -26.79 13.50
CA ASP A 367 8.52 -27.80 12.50
C ASP A 367 9.63 -27.98 11.46
N SER A 368 10.12 -29.21 11.35
CA SER A 368 11.24 -29.54 10.47
C SER A 368 10.91 -29.39 8.97
N ALA A 369 9.68 -29.69 8.58
CA ALA A 369 9.23 -29.58 7.19
C ALA A 369 9.07 -28.11 6.81
N GLU A 370 8.47 -27.28 7.69
CA GLU A 370 8.35 -25.83 7.45
C GLU A 370 9.72 -25.16 7.47
N ARG A 371 10.62 -25.57 8.36
CA ARG A 371 12.01 -25.07 8.35
C ARG A 371 12.72 -25.39 7.03
N ALA A 372 12.57 -26.58 6.50
CA ALA A 372 13.14 -26.96 5.21
C ALA A 372 12.56 -26.10 4.06
N ARG A 373 11.24 -25.87 4.05
CA ARG A 373 10.56 -24.95 3.11
C ARG A 373 11.07 -23.51 3.23
N ALA A 374 11.30 -23.03 4.45
CA ALA A 374 11.84 -21.69 4.69
C ALA A 374 13.26 -21.53 4.13
N TRP A 375 14.11 -22.52 4.33
CA TRP A 375 15.46 -22.54 3.75
C TRP A 375 15.45 -22.63 2.22
N GLU A 376 14.53 -23.38 1.62
CA GLU A 376 14.38 -23.43 0.16
C GLU A 376 13.93 -22.07 -0.39
N ARG A 377 12.94 -21.40 0.22
CA ARG A 377 12.52 -20.04 -0.15
C ARG A 377 13.68 -19.04 -0.06
N TYR A 378 14.48 -19.14 1.01
CA TYR A 378 15.68 -18.33 1.16
C TYR A 378 16.70 -18.57 0.05
N ARG A 379 16.97 -19.83 -0.30
CA ARG A 379 17.90 -20.17 -1.39
C ARG A 379 17.45 -19.57 -2.72
N ILE A 380 16.17 -19.64 -3.00
CA ILE A 380 15.58 -19.12 -4.24
C ILE A 380 15.67 -17.60 -4.31
N ILE A 381 15.34 -16.86 -3.25
CA ILE A 381 15.42 -15.40 -3.26
C ILE A 381 16.88 -14.91 -3.32
N ARG A 382 17.79 -15.63 -2.70
CA ARG A 382 19.23 -15.35 -2.78
C ARG A 382 19.74 -15.54 -4.20
N GLU A 383 19.40 -16.66 -4.85
CA GLU A 383 19.73 -16.90 -6.25
C GLU A 383 19.15 -15.81 -7.17
N PHE A 384 17.93 -15.33 -6.89
CA PHE A 384 17.31 -14.26 -7.64
C PHE A 384 18.13 -12.97 -7.60
N VAL A 385 18.67 -12.56 -6.46
CA VAL A 385 19.43 -11.32 -6.34
C VAL A 385 20.87 -11.44 -6.84
N GLU A 386 21.52 -12.59 -6.65
CA GLU A 386 22.92 -12.83 -7.04
C GLU A 386 23.09 -13.19 -8.52
N SER A 387 22.04 -13.69 -9.19
CA SER A 387 22.16 -14.15 -10.57
C SER A 387 22.20 -13.00 -11.58
N LYS A 388 22.85 -13.26 -12.73
CA LYS A 388 22.90 -12.35 -13.89
C LYS A 388 21.80 -12.66 -14.90
N ARG A 389 20.71 -13.33 -14.50
CA ARG A 389 19.56 -13.62 -15.35
C ARG A 389 18.51 -12.51 -15.25
N CYS A 390 17.77 -12.26 -16.33
CA CYS A 390 16.69 -11.28 -16.37
C CYS A 390 15.72 -11.44 -15.18
N ARG A 391 15.46 -10.37 -14.42
CA ARG A 391 14.61 -10.39 -13.20
C ARG A 391 13.18 -10.81 -13.52
N HIS A 392 12.57 -10.22 -14.54
CA HIS A 392 11.23 -10.60 -14.97
C HIS A 392 11.14 -12.07 -15.38
N ARG A 393 12.13 -12.57 -16.14
CA ARG A 393 12.14 -13.97 -16.56
C ARG A 393 12.23 -14.93 -15.36
N GLN A 394 13.04 -14.60 -14.36
CA GLN A 394 13.15 -15.39 -13.14
C GLN A 394 11.80 -15.45 -12.40
N ILE A 395 11.12 -14.28 -12.24
CA ILE A 395 9.78 -14.20 -11.62
C ILE A 395 8.78 -15.06 -12.41
N CYS A 396 8.67 -14.87 -13.71
CA CYS A 396 7.76 -15.64 -14.57
C CYS A 396 8.04 -17.16 -14.46
N THR A 397 9.30 -17.57 -14.53
CA THR A 397 9.70 -18.99 -14.43
C THR A 397 9.38 -19.56 -13.05
N HIS A 398 9.60 -18.81 -11.98
CA HIS A 398 9.26 -19.22 -10.61
C HIS A 398 7.77 -19.56 -10.47
N PHE A 399 6.90 -18.75 -11.06
CA PHE A 399 5.46 -19.00 -11.11
C PHE A 399 5.03 -20.00 -12.18
N GLY A 400 5.99 -20.61 -12.89
CA GLY A 400 5.75 -21.68 -13.86
C GLY A 400 5.30 -21.20 -15.23
N GLU A 401 5.50 -19.92 -15.56
CA GLU A 401 5.40 -19.38 -16.92
C GLU A 401 6.73 -19.60 -17.65
N THR A 402 6.68 -19.90 -18.94
CA THR A 402 7.87 -20.03 -19.79
C THR A 402 7.90 -18.89 -20.79
N PRO A 403 8.57 -17.76 -20.48
CA PRO A 403 8.68 -16.64 -21.39
C PRO A 403 9.45 -17.01 -22.66
N LYS A 404 8.94 -16.61 -23.82
CA LYS A 404 9.60 -16.81 -25.12
C LYS A 404 10.75 -15.83 -25.36
N TRP A 405 10.83 -14.76 -24.57
CA TRP A 405 11.87 -13.73 -24.61
C TRP A 405 12.95 -14.01 -23.56
N GLU A 406 14.18 -13.57 -23.81
CA GLU A 406 15.31 -13.72 -22.88
C GLU A 406 15.58 -12.48 -22.05
N THR A 407 15.34 -11.30 -22.64
CA THR A 407 15.57 -9.99 -22.04
C THR A 407 14.28 -9.19 -22.01
N CYS A 408 14.06 -8.43 -20.93
CA CYS A 408 12.84 -7.63 -20.76
C CYS A 408 13.06 -6.12 -21.01
N SER A 409 14.30 -5.67 -21.18
CA SER A 409 14.71 -4.25 -21.30
C SER A 409 14.25 -3.34 -20.13
N ALA A 410 13.75 -3.93 -19.05
CA ALA A 410 13.18 -3.23 -17.90
C ALA A 410 13.71 -3.78 -16.55
N CYS A 411 14.97 -4.25 -16.50
CA CYS A 411 15.61 -4.62 -15.25
C CYS A 411 17.11 -4.31 -15.29
N ASP A 412 17.74 -4.26 -14.10
CA ASP A 412 19.17 -4.03 -13.91
C ASP A 412 20.05 -4.93 -14.79
N VAL A 413 19.69 -6.21 -14.91
CA VAL A 413 20.47 -7.19 -15.72
C VAL A 413 20.31 -6.96 -17.22
N CYS A 414 19.17 -6.46 -17.67
CA CYS A 414 18.90 -6.20 -19.09
C CYS A 414 19.31 -4.79 -19.55
N GLY A 415 20.15 -4.11 -18.77
CA GLY A 415 20.72 -2.80 -19.12
C GLY A 415 19.88 -1.59 -18.68
N SER A 416 18.79 -1.80 -17.93
CA SER A 416 18.04 -0.68 -17.33
C SER A 416 18.74 -0.22 -16.05
N SER A 417 18.99 1.08 -15.94
CA SER A 417 19.58 1.70 -14.75
C SER A 417 18.75 2.93 -14.34
N ALA A 418 18.93 3.37 -13.10
CA ALA A 418 18.42 4.64 -12.64
C ALA A 418 19.61 5.54 -12.31
N ASP A 419 19.55 6.83 -12.68
CA ASP A 419 20.65 7.77 -12.51
C ASP A 419 21.11 7.88 -11.05
N TRP A 420 20.19 7.80 -10.11
CA TRP A 420 20.46 7.83 -8.69
C TRP A 420 21.19 6.58 -8.15
N LEU A 421 21.19 5.45 -8.89
CA LEU A 421 21.96 4.23 -8.56
C LEU A 421 23.44 4.34 -8.94
N VAL A 422 23.78 5.25 -9.86
CA VAL A 422 25.17 5.42 -10.32
C VAL A 422 25.93 6.24 -9.29
N ARG A 423 27.03 5.70 -8.74
CA ARG A 423 27.95 6.50 -7.91
C ARG A 423 28.53 7.63 -8.77
N PRO A 424 28.52 8.90 -8.31
CA PRO A 424 29.38 9.90 -8.91
C PRO A 424 30.81 9.37 -8.81
N ALA A 425 31.54 9.33 -9.93
CA ALA A 425 32.94 8.92 -9.91
C ALA A 425 33.69 9.74 -8.84
N ALA A 426 34.27 9.05 -7.87
CA ALA A 426 35.08 9.68 -6.85
C ALA A 426 36.22 10.44 -7.54
N GLY A 427 36.21 11.78 -7.46
CA GLY A 427 37.25 12.64 -7.99
C GLY A 427 36.88 13.44 -9.24
N ARG A 428 35.91 14.34 -9.08
CA ARG A 428 35.93 15.64 -9.76
C ARG A 428 35.23 16.64 -8.85
N THR A 429 36.01 17.33 -8.06
CA THR A 429 35.64 18.63 -7.52
C THR A 429 35.14 19.47 -8.67
N VAL A 430 33.83 19.78 -8.65
CA VAL A 430 33.24 20.72 -9.61
C VAL A 430 33.68 22.12 -9.17
N ALA A 431 34.95 22.44 -9.48
CA ALA A 431 35.39 23.82 -9.60
C ALA A 431 35.18 24.22 -11.05
N ALA A 432 34.26 25.13 -11.22
CA ALA A 432 34.12 26.06 -12.33
C ALA A 432 34.30 25.52 -13.76
N ALA A 433 33.17 25.17 -14.41
CA ALA A 433 33.02 25.40 -15.83
C ALA A 433 31.57 25.79 -16.15
N ARG A 434 31.21 27.02 -15.81
CA ARG A 434 30.16 27.74 -16.52
C ARG A 434 30.67 28.01 -17.94
N LYS A 435 30.61 27.02 -18.83
CA LYS A 435 30.60 27.25 -20.28
C LYS A 435 29.15 27.19 -20.76
N ARG A 436 28.69 28.36 -21.17
CA ARG A 436 27.42 28.53 -21.91
C ARG A 436 27.35 27.51 -23.03
N MET A 437 26.42 26.57 -22.94
CA MET A 437 25.91 25.87 -24.12
C MET A 437 24.90 26.79 -24.83
N PRO A 438 24.84 26.76 -26.17
CA PRO A 438 23.93 27.61 -26.92
C PRO A 438 22.50 27.24 -26.59
N SER A 439 21.67 28.26 -26.34
CA SER A 439 20.24 28.17 -26.13
C SER A 439 19.56 27.48 -27.31
N GLN A 440 19.04 26.28 -27.10
CA GLN A 440 17.96 25.80 -27.93
C GLN A 440 16.69 26.60 -27.61
N PRO A 441 15.83 26.91 -28.59
CA PRO A 441 14.67 27.75 -28.37
C PRO A 441 13.72 27.05 -27.39
N ALA A 442 13.29 27.82 -26.40
CA ALA A 442 12.34 27.43 -25.39
C ALA A 442 11.05 26.87 -26.02
N VAL A 443 10.85 25.56 -25.88
CA VAL A 443 9.54 24.95 -26.03
C VAL A 443 8.73 25.40 -24.79
N ALA A 444 7.56 25.95 -25.04
CA ALA A 444 6.70 26.62 -24.08
C ALA A 444 6.44 25.80 -22.79
N PRO A 445 6.67 26.39 -21.60
CA PRO A 445 6.46 25.71 -20.31
C PRO A 445 5.02 25.76 -19.78
N ALA A 446 4.02 26.16 -20.56
CA ALA A 446 2.69 26.48 -20.03
C ALA A 446 1.77 25.27 -19.78
N ALA A 447 1.81 24.21 -20.58
CA ALA A 447 0.85 23.11 -20.48
C ALA A 447 1.13 22.10 -19.34
N GLY A 448 2.36 21.99 -18.88
CA GLY A 448 2.75 21.04 -17.82
C GLY A 448 2.48 21.56 -16.39
N ALA A 449 2.67 22.83 -16.16
CA ALA A 449 2.47 23.44 -14.83
C ALA A 449 0.98 23.56 -14.48
N GLU A 450 0.15 23.96 -15.43
CA GLU A 450 -1.31 24.11 -15.24
C GLU A 450 -2.00 22.75 -14.99
N ALA A 451 -1.53 21.68 -15.62
CA ALA A 451 -2.05 20.34 -15.38
C ALA A 451 -1.66 19.79 -13.99
N GLU A 452 -0.49 20.16 -13.46
CA GLU A 452 -0.08 19.79 -12.10
C GLU A 452 -0.84 20.58 -11.06
N ASP A 453 -1.08 21.86 -11.29
CA ASP A 453 -1.89 22.73 -10.41
C ASP A 453 -3.35 22.24 -10.34
N LEU A 454 -3.96 21.86 -11.47
CA LEU A 454 -5.30 21.26 -11.49
C LEU A 454 -5.35 19.94 -10.73
N ARG A 455 -4.34 19.10 -10.90
CA ARG A 455 -4.23 17.81 -10.19
C ARG A 455 -4.18 18.01 -8.67
N GLU A 456 -3.36 18.94 -8.19
CA GLU A 456 -3.27 19.20 -6.75
C GLU A 456 -4.56 19.83 -6.23
N TYR A 457 -5.19 20.73 -6.98
CA TYR A 457 -6.49 21.30 -6.66
C TYR A 457 -7.58 20.23 -6.48
N LEU A 458 -7.70 19.29 -7.41
CA LEU A 458 -8.68 18.20 -7.31
C LEU A 458 -8.33 17.20 -6.19
N ARG A 459 -7.05 17.01 -5.87
CA ARG A 459 -6.63 16.22 -4.69
C ARG A 459 -7.06 16.92 -3.39
N GLU A 460 -6.93 18.23 -3.31
CA GLU A 460 -7.40 19.02 -2.15
C GLU A 460 -8.92 18.93 -2.02
N TRP A 461 -9.66 19.11 -3.10
CA TRP A 461 -11.10 18.90 -3.13
C TRP A 461 -11.48 17.51 -2.61
N ARG A 462 -10.89 16.47 -3.16
CA ARG A 462 -11.12 15.07 -2.73
C ARG A 462 -10.85 14.84 -1.25
N ARG A 463 -9.79 15.47 -0.70
CA ARG A 463 -9.48 15.42 0.74
C ARG A 463 -10.57 16.10 1.57
N GLY A 464 -11.09 17.22 1.11
CA GLY A 464 -12.19 17.93 1.75
C GLY A 464 -13.45 17.06 1.87
N VAL A 465 -13.91 16.50 0.75
CA VAL A 465 -15.07 15.60 0.68
C VAL A 465 -14.85 14.33 1.53
N SER A 466 -13.65 13.77 1.52
CA SER A 466 -13.27 12.61 2.33
C SER A 466 -13.42 12.89 3.84
N LYS A 467 -12.96 14.05 4.31
CA LYS A 467 -13.10 14.47 5.71
C LYS A 467 -14.55 14.71 6.11
N GLU A 468 -15.30 15.39 5.26
CA GLU A 468 -16.71 15.70 5.49
C GLU A 468 -17.57 14.46 5.60
N LYS A 469 -17.40 13.51 4.67
CA LYS A 469 -18.19 12.28 4.62
C LYS A 469 -17.63 11.14 5.50
N GLY A 470 -16.47 11.33 6.12
CA GLY A 470 -15.84 10.33 6.99
C GLY A 470 -15.43 9.04 6.27
N ILE A 471 -15.16 9.12 4.97
CA ILE A 471 -14.77 7.98 4.12
C ILE A 471 -13.38 8.20 3.52
N PRO A 472 -12.61 7.15 3.23
CA PRO A 472 -11.30 7.28 2.60
C PRO A 472 -11.35 8.02 1.26
N ALA A 473 -10.36 8.88 0.98
CA ALA A 473 -10.30 9.70 -0.23
C ALA A 473 -10.37 8.90 -1.54
N TYR A 474 -9.77 7.71 -1.58
CA TYR A 474 -9.82 6.83 -2.75
C TYR A 474 -11.21 6.22 -3.01
N ILE A 475 -12.09 6.19 -2.00
CA ILE A 475 -13.48 5.77 -2.18
C ILE A 475 -14.27 6.89 -2.86
N VAL A 476 -14.02 8.16 -2.52
CA VAL A 476 -14.61 9.31 -3.20
C VAL A 476 -14.24 9.27 -4.68
N LEU A 477 -12.93 9.28 -4.97
CA LEU A 477 -12.41 9.28 -6.35
C LEU A 477 -11.07 8.58 -6.42
N HIS A 478 -10.95 7.56 -7.28
CA HIS A 478 -9.68 6.88 -7.52
C HIS A 478 -8.67 7.79 -8.22
N ASP A 479 -7.39 7.60 -7.95
CA ASP A 479 -6.32 8.38 -8.60
C ASP A 479 -6.39 8.29 -10.13
N SER A 480 -6.67 7.10 -10.68
CA SER A 480 -6.83 6.92 -12.13
C SER A 480 -7.98 7.73 -12.72
N SER A 481 -9.09 7.85 -12.00
CA SER A 481 -10.24 8.67 -12.42
C SER A 481 -9.91 10.16 -12.29
N LEU A 482 -9.19 10.55 -11.22
CA LEU A 482 -8.73 11.92 -11.03
C LEU A 482 -7.77 12.35 -12.16
N GLU A 483 -6.80 11.51 -12.51
CA GLU A 483 -5.88 11.76 -13.64
C GLU A 483 -6.64 11.92 -14.97
N GLU A 484 -7.65 11.08 -15.19
CA GLU A 484 -8.45 11.15 -16.41
C GLU A 484 -9.36 12.39 -16.44
N ILE A 485 -9.86 12.85 -15.27
CA ILE A 485 -10.55 14.14 -15.14
C ILE A 485 -9.60 15.29 -15.50
N CYS A 486 -8.39 15.31 -14.97
CA CYS A 486 -7.37 16.31 -15.29
C CYS A 486 -7.06 16.35 -16.79
N ARG A 487 -7.01 15.17 -17.44
CA ARG A 487 -6.71 15.05 -18.86
C ARG A 487 -7.87 15.49 -19.77
N ARG A 488 -9.10 15.09 -19.44
CA ARG A 488 -10.29 15.35 -20.28
C ARG A 488 -10.99 16.65 -19.96
N GLN A 489 -10.89 17.11 -18.70
CA GLN A 489 -11.55 18.32 -18.20
C GLN A 489 -13.05 18.38 -18.57
N PRO A 490 -13.86 17.40 -18.11
CA PRO A 490 -15.28 17.31 -18.48
C PRO A 490 -16.04 18.57 -18.03
N LYS A 491 -16.97 19.01 -18.87
CA LYS A 491 -17.85 20.16 -18.60
C LYS A 491 -19.28 19.77 -18.29
N LEU A 492 -19.66 18.55 -18.67
CA LEU A 492 -21.02 18.03 -18.51
C LEU A 492 -20.98 16.71 -17.75
N LEU A 493 -22.08 16.41 -17.05
CA LEU A 493 -22.24 15.15 -16.33
C LEU A 493 -22.13 13.92 -17.26
N ALA A 494 -22.60 14.04 -18.50
CA ALA A 494 -22.48 12.99 -19.51
C ALA A 494 -21.02 12.68 -19.86
N GLU A 495 -20.14 13.68 -19.94
CA GLU A 495 -18.71 13.53 -20.20
C GLU A 495 -18.00 12.91 -18.98
N LEU A 496 -18.47 13.24 -17.77
CA LEU A 496 -17.95 12.69 -16.53
C LEU A 496 -18.23 11.17 -16.42
N LEU A 497 -19.40 10.73 -16.90
CA LEU A 497 -19.77 9.30 -16.96
C LEU A 497 -18.92 8.49 -17.95
N GLU A 498 -18.22 9.13 -18.88
CA GLU A 498 -17.27 8.45 -19.77
C GLU A 498 -15.91 8.19 -19.11
N ILE A 499 -15.68 8.74 -17.92
CA ILE A 499 -14.42 8.57 -17.20
C ILE A 499 -14.41 7.23 -16.47
N PRO A 500 -13.43 6.36 -16.74
CA PRO A 500 -13.30 5.06 -16.08
C PRO A 500 -13.27 5.19 -14.55
N GLY A 501 -14.11 4.44 -13.86
CA GLY A 501 -14.23 4.46 -12.41
C GLY A 501 -15.27 5.44 -11.87
N ILE A 502 -15.99 6.16 -12.74
CA ILE A 502 -17.14 6.99 -12.39
C ILE A 502 -18.40 6.33 -12.98
N GLY A 503 -19.08 5.54 -12.17
CA GLY A 503 -20.39 4.97 -12.51
C GLY A 503 -21.53 5.93 -12.15
N GLU A 504 -22.77 5.57 -12.53
CA GLU A 504 -23.96 6.41 -12.33
C GLU A 504 -24.07 6.94 -10.88
N ARG A 505 -23.93 6.06 -9.90
CA ARG A 505 -24.07 6.45 -8.49
C ARG A 505 -23.00 7.42 -8.02
N LYS A 506 -21.76 7.29 -8.48
CA LYS A 506 -20.70 8.27 -8.15
C LYS A 506 -20.94 9.60 -8.85
N ALA A 507 -21.43 9.59 -10.07
CA ALA A 507 -21.81 10.80 -10.77
C ALA A 507 -22.96 11.53 -10.06
N GLU A 508 -23.98 10.80 -9.56
CA GLU A 508 -25.03 11.36 -8.72
C GLU A 508 -24.52 11.97 -7.40
N LEU A 509 -23.55 11.31 -6.74
CA LEU A 509 -23.04 11.72 -5.42
C LEU A 509 -22.03 12.85 -5.47
N TYR A 510 -21.23 12.94 -6.53
CA TYR A 510 -20.06 13.80 -6.61
C TYR A 510 -19.94 14.56 -7.95
N GLY A 511 -20.80 14.28 -8.94
CA GLY A 511 -20.67 14.81 -10.29
C GLY A 511 -20.72 16.33 -10.34
N ASP A 512 -21.73 16.92 -9.72
CA ASP A 512 -21.90 18.38 -9.68
C ASP A 512 -20.73 19.04 -8.93
N GLU A 513 -20.31 18.47 -7.78
CA GLU A 513 -19.18 18.97 -7.00
C GLU A 513 -17.86 18.91 -7.79
N ILE A 514 -17.64 17.86 -8.61
CA ILE A 514 -16.46 17.75 -9.47
C ILE A 514 -16.48 18.79 -10.58
N LEU A 515 -17.63 18.98 -11.24
CA LEU A 515 -17.78 19.97 -12.31
C LEU A 515 -17.63 21.40 -11.76
N ASP A 516 -18.18 21.70 -10.59
CA ASP A 516 -17.98 22.97 -9.90
C ASP A 516 -16.51 23.19 -9.50
N ALA A 517 -15.83 22.15 -9.02
CA ALA A 517 -14.41 22.22 -8.70
C ALA A 517 -13.56 22.56 -9.94
N LEU A 518 -13.86 21.92 -11.08
CA LEU A 518 -13.19 22.24 -12.35
C LEU A 518 -13.46 23.68 -12.81
N LYS A 519 -14.70 24.12 -12.73
CA LYS A 519 -15.10 25.49 -13.07
C LYS A 519 -14.40 26.52 -12.18
N ASN A 520 -14.41 26.31 -10.86
CA ASN A 520 -13.76 27.20 -9.89
C ASN A 520 -12.25 27.29 -10.10
N PHE A 521 -11.60 26.18 -10.48
CA PHE A 521 -10.18 26.19 -10.83
C PHE A 521 -9.90 27.09 -12.05
N HIS A 522 -10.70 26.99 -13.12
CA HIS A 522 -10.55 27.81 -14.33
C HIS A 522 -10.90 29.28 -14.11
N GLU A 523 -11.79 29.58 -13.16
CA GLU A 523 -12.11 30.95 -12.76
C GLU A 523 -11.07 31.58 -11.83
N GLY A 524 -9.97 30.87 -11.55
CA GLY A 524 -8.86 31.32 -10.69
C GLY A 524 -9.22 31.39 -9.20
N GLN A 525 -10.33 30.77 -8.80
CA GLN A 525 -10.69 30.63 -7.40
C GLN A 525 -9.80 29.55 -6.77
N ARG A 526 -8.92 29.94 -5.87
CA ARG A 526 -8.22 28.94 -5.04
C ARG A 526 -9.27 28.23 -4.17
N ALA A 527 -9.18 26.91 -4.11
CA ALA A 527 -10.03 26.14 -3.20
C ALA A 527 -9.87 26.68 -1.78
N ASN A 528 -10.92 27.31 -1.25
CA ASN A 528 -10.98 27.83 0.12
C ASN A 528 -11.08 26.70 1.17
N TRP A 529 -10.41 25.56 0.94
CA TRP A 529 -10.56 24.34 1.76
C TRP A 529 -9.57 24.22 2.90
N THR A 530 -8.53 25.07 2.96
CA THR A 530 -7.72 25.19 4.19
C THR A 530 -6.97 26.50 4.19
N GLN A 531 -7.12 27.27 5.26
CA GLN A 531 -5.94 27.96 5.78
C GLN A 531 -4.81 26.94 5.75
N ARG A 532 -3.75 27.17 4.97
CA ARG A 532 -2.52 26.38 5.06
C ARG A 532 -2.20 26.30 6.54
N GLU A 533 -2.34 25.11 7.12
CA GLU A 533 -1.69 24.84 8.40
C GLU A 533 -0.23 25.21 8.17
N ALA A 534 0.26 26.18 8.93
CA ALA A 534 1.65 26.64 8.89
C ALA A 534 2.53 25.38 8.92
N LYS A 535 3.60 25.37 8.12
CA LYS A 535 4.54 24.22 8.14
C LYS A 535 4.80 23.84 9.59
N PRO A 536 4.86 22.56 9.95
CA PRO A 536 5.06 22.13 11.35
C PRO A 536 6.20 22.86 12.06
N ALA A 537 7.26 23.23 11.34
CA ALA A 537 8.36 24.05 11.84
C ALA A 537 7.92 25.49 12.15
N ASP A 538 7.10 26.11 11.28
CA ASP A 538 6.65 27.49 11.47
C ASP A 538 5.69 27.60 12.66
N GLU A 539 4.84 26.59 12.89
CA GLU A 539 3.93 26.55 14.03
C GLU A 539 4.69 26.34 15.35
N THR A 540 5.67 25.44 15.38
CA THR A 540 6.51 25.25 16.57
C THR A 540 7.32 26.51 16.89
N SER A 541 7.91 27.15 15.88
CA SER A 541 8.64 28.42 16.04
C SER A 541 7.72 29.52 16.56
N ARG A 542 6.50 29.65 16.05
CA ARG A 542 5.51 30.61 16.52
C ARG A 542 5.14 30.39 17.99
N LEU A 543 4.81 29.16 18.37
CA LEU A 543 4.43 28.81 19.75
C LEU A 543 5.58 29.02 20.73
N LEU A 544 6.83 28.75 20.33
CA LEU A 544 8.02 29.06 21.13
C LEU A 544 8.20 30.58 21.31
N ASN A 545 7.99 31.36 20.26
CA ASN A 545 8.07 32.83 20.32
C ASN A 545 6.91 33.42 21.14
N GLU A 546 5.79 32.73 21.28
CA GLU A 546 4.69 33.07 22.19
C GLU A 546 5.01 32.67 23.66
N GLY A 547 6.19 32.11 23.94
CA GLY A 547 6.65 31.73 25.28
C GLY A 547 6.10 30.42 25.82
N ARG A 548 5.55 29.54 24.94
CA ARG A 548 5.04 28.23 25.34
C ARG A 548 6.16 27.25 25.66
N THR A 549 5.94 26.38 26.65
CA THR A 549 6.88 25.31 26.99
C THR A 549 6.83 24.16 25.97
N LEU A 550 7.84 23.29 25.94
CA LEU A 550 7.89 22.14 25.04
C LEU A 550 6.72 21.17 25.29
N GLU A 551 6.31 21.04 26.54
CA GLU A 551 5.17 20.23 26.96
C GLU A 551 3.83 20.81 26.49
N GLU A 552 3.65 22.15 26.64
CA GLU A 552 2.46 22.85 26.16
C GLU A 552 2.35 22.75 24.63
N ILE A 553 3.47 22.92 23.93
CA ILE A 553 3.52 22.79 22.47
C ILE A 553 3.16 21.35 22.04
N ALA A 554 3.66 20.35 22.77
CA ALA A 554 3.34 18.96 22.53
C ALA A 554 1.83 18.70 22.69
N GLN A 555 1.24 19.26 23.74
CA GLN A 555 -0.20 19.15 24.03
C GLN A 555 -1.06 19.87 22.97
N ILE A 556 -0.73 21.12 22.63
CA ILE A 556 -1.42 21.92 21.60
C ILE A 556 -1.39 21.23 20.25
N ARG A 557 -0.24 20.64 19.88
CA ARG A 557 -0.03 19.98 18.60
C ARG A 557 -0.45 18.50 18.59
N GLY A 558 -0.92 17.94 19.70
CA GLY A 558 -1.26 16.53 19.82
C GLY A 558 -0.07 15.60 19.52
N ARG A 559 1.16 16.01 19.94
CA ARG A 559 2.41 15.28 19.67
C ARG A 559 3.08 14.86 20.99
N GLN A 560 4.01 13.91 20.87
CA GLN A 560 4.87 13.59 22.01
C GLN A 560 5.93 14.70 22.20
N VAL A 561 6.34 14.93 23.42
CA VAL A 561 7.35 15.94 23.76
C VAL A 561 8.65 15.70 22.99
N SER A 562 9.08 14.44 22.87
CA SER A 562 10.28 14.07 22.10
C SER A 562 10.22 14.43 20.62
N THR A 563 9.03 14.44 20.02
CA THR A 563 8.83 14.89 18.63
C THR A 563 8.95 16.42 18.52
N VAL A 564 8.43 17.14 19.49
CA VAL A 564 8.58 18.61 19.58
C VAL A 564 10.05 18.98 19.80
N VAL A 565 10.73 18.28 20.71
CA VAL A 565 12.17 18.47 20.97
C VAL A 565 12.99 18.26 19.69
N SER A 566 12.69 17.22 18.90
CA SER A 566 13.39 16.99 17.63
C SER A 566 13.15 18.12 16.63
N ALA A 567 11.94 18.65 16.54
CA ALA A 567 11.62 19.81 15.70
C ALA A 567 12.37 21.07 16.17
N VAL A 568 12.44 21.30 17.49
CA VAL A 568 13.16 22.44 18.09
C VAL A 568 14.67 22.32 17.87
N ALA A 569 15.25 21.12 17.97
CA ALA A 569 16.66 20.88 17.69
C ALA A 569 17.02 21.26 16.23
N ASN A 570 16.15 20.94 15.28
CA ASN A 570 16.34 21.35 13.87
C ASN A 570 16.19 22.87 13.67
N LEU A 571 15.25 23.51 14.38
CA LEU A 571 15.09 24.97 14.35
C LEU A 571 16.29 25.68 14.95
N LEU A 572 16.93 25.10 15.97
CA LEU A 572 18.19 25.58 16.55
C LEU A 572 19.35 25.48 15.54
N GLU A 573 19.48 24.33 14.86
CA GLU A 573 20.54 24.09 13.87
C GLU A 573 20.41 25.05 12.68
N THR A 574 19.18 25.34 12.22
CA THR A 574 18.91 26.30 11.14
C THR A 574 18.92 27.77 11.57
N GLY A 575 18.97 28.01 12.87
CA GLY A 575 18.98 29.38 13.42
C GLY A 575 17.66 30.11 13.44
N LEU A 576 16.54 29.42 13.23
CA LEU A 576 15.20 29.98 13.28
C LEU A 576 14.67 30.18 14.70
N VAL A 577 15.30 29.53 15.70
CA VAL A 577 14.97 29.67 17.11
C VAL A 577 16.28 29.75 17.91
N GLU A 578 16.27 30.47 19.03
CA GLU A 578 17.40 30.55 19.95
C GLU A 578 17.30 29.51 21.06
N PHE A 579 18.47 29.00 21.51
CA PHE A 579 18.52 28.04 22.59
C PHE A 579 18.09 28.69 23.91
N GLN A 580 17.13 28.09 24.60
CA GLN A 580 16.66 28.55 25.91
C GLN A 580 17.33 27.74 27.03
N GLN A 581 17.94 28.44 27.97
CA GLN A 581 18.65 27.81 29.09
C GLN A 581 17.73 26.98 30.01
N ALA A 582 16.42 27.21 29.95
CA ALA A 582 15.44 26.44 30.71
C ALA A 582 15.29 24.99 30.22
N TRP A 583 15.72 24.67 28.99
CA TRP A 583 15.56 23.33 28.44
C TRP A 583 16.62 22.34 28.91
N VAL A 584 17.85 22.81 29.21
CA VAL A 584 18.97 21.97 29.68
C VAL A 584 19.80 22.76 30.70
N SER A 585 20.08 22.18 31.86
CA SER A 585 20.90 22.85 32.87
C SER A 585 22.33 23.10 32.38
N LYS A 586 22.99 24.15 32.88
CA LYS A 586 24.35 24.52 32.47
C LYS A 586 25.35 23.39 32.68
N GLU A 587 25.23 22.63 33.79
CA GLU A 587 26.07 21.50 34.10
C GLU A 587 25.95 20.40 33.05
N LYS A 588 24.70 19.99 32.74
CA LYS A 588 24.44 18.97 31.71
C LYS A 588 24.87 19.44 30.32
N GLN A 589 24.62 20.72 29.99
CA GLN A 589 25.03 21.30 28.71
C GLN A 589 26.57 21.19 28.52
N SER A 590 27.37 21.59 29.53
CA SER A 590 28.84 21.52 29.46
C SER A 590 29.36 20.09 29.27
N VAL A 591 28.72 19.11 29.91
CA VAL A 591 29.08 17.70 29.79
C VAL A 591 28.74 17.17 28.38
N ILE A 592 27.59 17.54 27.81
CA ILE A 592 27.22 17.17 26.43
C ILE A 592 28.16 17.83 25.41
N GLU A 593 28.46 19.10 25.56
CA GLU A 593 29.41 19.84 24.68
C GLU A 593 30.80 19.23 24.69
N ALA A 594 31.30 18.81 25.85
CA ALA A 594 32.57 18.11 25.97
C ALA A 594 32.55 16.74 25.26
N ALA A 595 31.42 16.03 25.29
CA ALA A 595 31.26 14.79 24.55
C ALA A 595 31.18 15.05 23.03
N CYS A 596 30.49 16.12 22.58
CA CYS A 596 30.41 16.51 21.17
C CYS A 596 31.81 16.80 20.59
N ALA A 597 32.67 17.46 21.36
CA ALA A 597 34.06 17.74 20.97
C ALA A 597 34.89 16.45 20.81
N LYS A 598 34.61 15.38 21.56
CA LYS A 598 35.37 14.12 21.53
C LYS A 598 34.97 13.18 20.42
N VAL A 599 33.65 12.97 20.19
CA VAL A 599 33.14 11.94 19.28
C VAL A 599 32.37 12.51 18.09
N GLY A 600 32.26 13.84 18.00
CA GLY A 600 31.49 14.51 16.97
C GLY A 600 29.95 14.40 17.19
N THR A 601 29.19 15.01 16.29
CA THR A 601 27.73 15.13 16.41
C THR A 601 26.94 14.33 15.37
N ASN A 602 27.63 13.49 14.57
CA ASN A 602 26.96 12.74 13.47
C ASN A 602 25.95 11.69 13.95
N PHE A 603 26.16 11.13 15.15
CA PHE A 603 25.28 10.12 15.74
C PHE A 603 25.09 10.39 17.24
N LEU A 604 23.84 10.32 17.70
CA LEU A 604 23.50 10.57 19.11
C LEU A 604 23.88 9.40 20.03
N LYS A 605 23.91 8.17 19.53
CA LYS A 605 24.20 6.99 20.35
C LYS A 605 25.61 6.99 20.91
N PRO A 606 26.70 7.27 20.16
CA PRO A 606 28.03 7.39 20.72
C PRO A 606 28.15 8.51 21.78
N LEU A 607 27.39 9.60 21.63
CA LEU A 607 27.27 10.63 22.64
C LEU A 607 26.61 10.10 23.92
N LYS A 608 25.47 9.43 23.77
CA LYS A 608 24.73 8.86 24.91
C LYS A 608 25.53 7.82 25.69
N ASP A 609 26.34 7.02 24.98
CA ASP A 609 27.19 5.97 25.58
C ASP A 609 28.35 6.57 26.43
N LEU A 610 28.73 7.82 26.19
CA LEU A 610 29.77 8.57 26.94
C LEU A 610 29.17 9.43 28.06
N LEU A 611 27.88 9.62 28.09
CA LEU A 611 27.21 10.55 29.00
C LEU A 611 26.55 9.80 30.18
N PRO A 612 26.44 10.45 31.36
CA PRO A 612 25.75 9.91 32.50
C PRO A 612 24.31 9.49 32.16
N PRO A 613 23.77 8.43 32.80
CA PRO A 613 22.43 7.92 32.56
C PRO A 613 21.32 8.97 32.70
N GLU A 614 21.53 9.97 33.55
CA GLU A 614 20.57 11.04 33.88
C GLU A 614 20.38 12.05 32.73
N ILE A 615 21.24 12.06 31.72
CA ILE A 615 21.12 12.92 30.55
C ILE A 615 20.27 12.21 29.50
N SER A 616 19.10 12.74 29.22
CA SER A 616 18.14 12.18 28.25
C SER A 616 18.58 12.39 26.81
N TYR A 617 18.07 11.57 25.88
CA TYR A 617 18.27 11.79 24.44
C TYR A 617 17.73 13.14 23.97
N ASP A 618 16.67 13.64 24.59
CA ASP A 618 16.06 14.92 24.22
C ASP A 618 16.95 16.10 24.63
N GLU A 619 17.58 16.05 25.79
CA GLU A 619 18.58 17.04 26.20
C GLU A 619 19.81 17.02 25.25
N ILE A 620 20.25 15.84 24.83
CA ILE A 620 21.36 15.70 23.88
C ILE A 620 20.99 16.34 22.53
N LYS A 621 19.78 16.09 21.99
CA LYS A 621 19.32 16.66 20.72
C LYS A 621 19.36 18.19 20.73
N LEU A 622 18.85 18.81 21.79
CA LEU A 622 18.82 20.28 21.90
C LEU A 622 20.21 20.88 21.92
N VAL A 623 21.13 20.31 22.69
CA VAL A 623 22.51 20.80 22.76
C VAL A 623 23.27 20.55 21.46
N VAL A 624 23.07 19.40 20.80
CA VAL A 624 23.68 19.07 19.50
C VAL A 624 23.18 20.02 18.41
N GLY A 625 21.88 20.35 18.37
CA GLY A 625 21.33 21.33 17.42
C GLY A 625 22.01 22.69 17.54
N ARG A 626 22.16 23.20 18.78
CA ARG A 626 22.91 24.42 19.06
C ARG A 626 24.40 24.30 18.62
N TRP A 627 25.07 23.23 19.01
CA TRP A 627 26.48 22.99 18.70
C TRP A 627 26.77 23.02 17.19
N ARG A 628 25.95 22.36 16.40
CA ARG A 628 26.06 22.31 14.93
C ARG A 628 25.92 23.69 14.31
N ARG A 629 25.00 24.52 14.81
CA ARG A 629 24.85 25.92 14.38
C ARG A 629 26.12 26.72 14.67
N GLU A 630 26.68 26.61 15.88
CA GLU A 630 27.89 27.32 16.26
C GLU A 630 29.11 26.88 15.42
N GLU A 631 29.22 25.58 15.11
CA GLU A 631 30.27 25.07 14.20
C GLU A 631 30.09 25.59 12.76
N ALA A 632 28.85 25.62 12.27
CA ALA A 632 28.54 26.13 10.93
C ALA A 632 28.87 27.62 10.82
N LEU A 633 28.57 28.42 11.85
CA LEU A 633 28.95 29.83 11.92
C LEU A 633 30.48 30.05 11.98
N LYS A 634 31.21 29.25 12.75
CA LYS A 634 32.68 29.29 12.79
C LYS A 634 33.31 28.97 11.43
N LYS A 635 32.77 27.98 10.71
CA LYS A 635 33.25 27.64 9.36
C LYS A 635 32.92 28.73 8.33
N ALA A 636 31.79 29.40 8.46
CA ALA A 636 31.41 30.51 7.56
C ALA A 636 32.23 31.77 7.79
N VAL A 637 32.78 31.98 8.99
CA VAL A 637 33.67 33.13 9.32
C VAL A 637 35.14 32.86 8.93
N SER A 638 35.49 31.55 8.80
CA SER A 638 36.87 31.15 8.43
C SER A 638 37.05 30.85 6.93
N ALA A 639 35.99 30.93 6.12
CA ALA A 639 35.97 30.83 4.66
C ALA A 639 35.78 32.19 4.01
#